data_d8f5e810ff6225562d402e56524010c4
#
_entry.id   d8f5e810ff6225562d402e56524010c4
#
_cell.length_a   1.000
_cell.length_b   1.000
_cell.length_c   1.000
_cell.angle_alpha   90.00
_cell.angle_beta   90.00
_cell.angle_gamma   90.00
#
_symmetry.space_group_name_H-M   'P 1'
#
loop_
_entity.id
_entity.type
_entity.pdbx_description
1 polymer ?
#
loop_
_entity_poly.entity_id
_entity_poly.type
_entity_poly.pdbx_seq_one_letter_code
_entity_poly.pdbx_strand_id
1 'polypeptide(L)'
;QLQVEDDDKIGLYSYKVQSTITSRLANTMIQAKMVNNAKRSQHIVFDVQVPKGAFIDNFTMDVNGISFTSKIREKSEARKMYSQAKAKGKAAGIVRSNALDMENFKTEVNVPPGTRIQFELHYHEMIRRKLSSYEHVISVKPGRLAKHMEVDVRIIEPQGLRYVHVPNSFGDHFDGITTISKGEKKAHVSFKPTMAQQRKCPTCSSTAVDGNFVVQYDVNRETTGGELEIFNGYFIHFFAPENLDPLPKNILFVIDVSGSMWGLKMKQTIEAMKAILSELRAADQFSLIDFNHNVRCWRDNLVSATPAQVEDAKKYIQTIHPNGGTNINEALLRATFILNEAQNLGMLDPNSVSMIVLVSDGDPTVGELKLTTIQKNVKQSIKDEFSLFCLGIGFDVDYDFLQRIATDNRGMAQRIFGNQETSAQMKNFYNQVSTPLLKKIQFNYPQESVSDVTQSSFHNYFGGSEIVVAGKVDTENLQHLESIVTATAANAELVMETLRDVEELDGFMKKDRYADPDFTRKLWAYLTVNQMLAERNTAPTAALKRNITKSILQMSLDHHIVTPFTAMLIENAEKDEIMLADQPKDPRRGCCPGTLGLTPNAPNNNKGIPAWANVTAVPVSFMPEQRSPPVSSLSINR
;
A
#
# COMPACT_ATOMS: atom_id res chain seq x y z
N GLN A 1 9.87 38.96 32.22
CA GLN A 1 8.64 39.14 31.45
C GLN A 1 8.87 38.62 30.02
N LEU A 2 8.53 37.37 29.79
CA LEU A 2 7.73 36.86 28.67
C LEU A 2 8.08 37.36 27.27
N GLN A 3 9.10 36.76 26.70
CA GLN A 3 9.23 36.58 25.24
C GLN A 3 8.64 35.21 24.85
N VAL A 4 7.35 35.06 25.00
CA VAL A 4 6.56 33.98 24.42
C VAL A 4 5.45 34.69 23.66
N GLU A 5 5.21 34.36 22.38
CA GLU A 5 4.09 34.80 21.56
C GLU A 5 4.40 35.60 20.29
N ASP A 6 5.43 35.24 19.53
CA ASP A 6 5.52 35.75 18.15
C ASP A 6 5.71 34.64 17.10
N ASP A 7 5.67 33.37 17.51
CA ASP A 7 6.02 32.27 16.59
C ASP A 7 4.86 31.68 15.78
N ASP A 8 3.60 32.08 16.00
CA ASP A 8 2.47 31.48 15.27
C ASP A 8 1.44 32.47 14.75
N LYS A 9 1.90 33.41 13.91
CA LYS A 9 0.99 34.35 13.20
C LYS A 9 0.63 33.89 11.78
N ILE A 10 0.82 32.60 11.44
CA ILE A 10 0.30 32.02 10.19
C ILE A 10 -1.17 31.68 10.40
N GLY A 11 -2.05 32.36 9.69
CA GLY A 11 -3.49 32.08 9.68
C GLY A 11 -3.84 31.06 8.60
N LEU A 12 -4.54 29.99 8.96
CA LEU A 12 -5.18 29.07 8.00
C LEU A 12 -6.59 29.59 7.71
N TYR A 13 -6.75 30.21 6.56
CA TYR A 13 -8.04 30.77 6.15
C TYR A 13 -9.02 29.72 5.67
N SER A 14 -8.55 28.75 4.87
CA SER A 14 -9.37 27.66 4.33
C SER A 14 -8.57 26.38 4.25
N TYR A 15 -9.20 25.29 4.69
CA TYR A 15 -8.73 23.92 4.45
C TYR A 15 -9.89 23.14 3.86
N LYS A 16 -9.73 22.74 2.59
CA LYS A 16 -10.80 22.13 1.82
C LYS A 16 -10.34 20.81 1.23
N VAL A 17 -11.10 19.76 1.44
CA VAL A 17 -10.92 18.47 0.81
C VAL A 17 -12.17 18.17 -0.02
N GLN A 18 -11.98 17.90 -1.30
CA GLN A 18 -13.05 17.45 -2.18
C GLN A 18 -12.64 16.14 -2.81
N SER A 19 -13.46 15.12 -2.66
CA SER A 19 -13.25 13.83 -3.29
C SER A 19 -14.49 13.41 -4.06
N THR A 20 -14.30 12.95 -5.28
CA THR A 20 -15.36 12.35 -6.09
C THR A 20 -14.97 10.94 -6.46
N ILE A 21 -15.79 9.99 -6.07
CA ILE A 21 -15.64 8.58 -6.39
C ILE A 21 -16.56 8.26 -7.55
N THR A 22 -16.01 7.86 -8.68
CA THR A 22 -16.74 7.41 -9.85
C THR A 22 -16.35 5.97 -10.15
N SER A 23 -17.24 5.03 -9.96
CA SER A 23 -16.99 3.59 -10.19
C SER A 23 -15.67 3.14 -9.56
N ARG A 24 -15.54 3.27 -8.24
CA ARG A 24 -14.37 2.93 -7.42
C ARG A 24 -13.11 3.77 -7.68
N LEU A 25 -13.12 4.68 -8.67
CA LEU A 25 -12.01 5.64 -8.86
C LEU A 25 -12.28 6.90 -8.02
N ALA A 26 -11.49 7.13 -7.00
CA ALA A 26 -11.52 8.38 -6.24
C ALA A 26 -10.56 9.40 -6.85
N ASN A 27 -11.08 10.59 -7.11
CA ASN A 27 -10.34 11.78 -7.49
C ASN A 27 -10.43 12.76 -6.32
N THR A 28 -9.31 12.99 -5.65
CA THR A 28 -9.25 13.79 -4.42
C THR A 28 -8.40 15.03 -4.62
N MET A 29 -8.96 16.18 -4.24
CA MET A 29 -8.29 17.46 -4.19
C MET A 29 -8.19 17.94 -2.74
N ILE A 30 -6.99 18.32 -2.31
CA ILE A 30 -6.73 18.94 -1.00
C ILE A 30 -6.20 20.35 -1.22
N GLN A 31 -6.89 21.35 -0.71
CA GLN A 31 -6.55 22.76 -0.84
C GLN A 31 -6.36 23.39 0.54
N ALA A 32 -5.25 24.11 0.73
CA ALA A 32 -4.99 24.93 1.91
C ALA A 32 -4.69 26.36 1.51
N LYS A 33 -5.39 27.34 2.11
CA LYS A 33 -5.14 28.79 1.93
C LYS A 33 -4.67 29.38 3.24
N MET A 34 -3.47 29.92 3.22
CA MET A 34 -2.80 30.46 4.40
C MET A 34 -2.37 31.92 4.17
N VAL A 35 -2.13 32.63 5.25
CA VAL A 35 -1.61 33.99 5.25
C VAL A 35 -0.57 34.13 6.35
N ASN A 36 0.55 34.78 6.03
CA ASN A 36 1.54 35.17 7.04
C ASN A 36 1.17 36.52 7.64
N ASN A 37 0.58 36.52 8.83
CA ASN A 37 0.23 37.73 9.59
C ASN A 37 1.38 38.24 10.47
N ALA A 38 2.52 37.55 10.50
CA ALA A 38 3.69 37.99 11.25
C ALA A 38 4.38 39.16 10.56
N LYS A 39 5.21 39.89 11.32
CA LYS A 39 6.03 41.01 10.80
C LYS A 39 7.33 40.54 10.15
N ARG A 40 7.61 39.25 10.16
CA ARG A 40 8.80 38.60 9.56
C ARG A 40 8.39 37.46 8.64
N SER A 41 9.29 37.06 7.78
CA SER A 41 9.12 35.87 6.95
C SER A 41 8.92 34.63 7.83
N GLN A 42 7.98 33.80 7.46
CA GLN A 42 7.65 32.55 8.16
C GLN A 42 7.83 31.37 7.22
N HIS A 43 8.29 30.28 7.79
CA HIS A 43 8.39 28.99 7.12
C HIS A 43 7.05 28.27 7.19
N ILE A 44 6.42 28.07 6.02
CA ILE A 44 5.13 27.35 5.91
C ILE A 44 5.38 25.97 5.35
N VAL A 45 4.81 24.98 6.02
CA VAL A 45 4.86 23.57 5.62
C VAL A 45 3.47 23.15 5.18
N PHE A 46 3.37 22.59 3.98
CA PHE A 46 2.20 21.88 3.49
C PHE A 46 2.58 20.39 3.45
N ASP A 47 1.96 19.60 4.33
CA ASP A 47 2.23 18.19 4.53
C ASP A 47 0.92 17.40 4.40
N VAL A 48 0.84 16.52 3.41
CA VAL A 48 -0.33 15.70 3.11
C VAL A 48 0.08 14.24 3.02
N GLN A 49 -0.62 13.38 3.71
CA GLN A 49 -0.49 11.94 3.59
C GLN A 49 -1.42 11.45 2.48
N VAL A 50 -0.85 10.82 1.46
CA VAL A 50 -1.55 10.27 0.30
C VAL A 50 -1.54 8.74 0.41
N PRO A 51 -2.66 8.04 0.16
CA PRO A 51 -2.72 6.58 0.22
C PRO A 51 -1.64 5.91 -0.63
N LYS A 52 -1.04 4.84 -0.11
CA LYS A 52 -0.07 4.05 -0.88
C LYS A 52 -0.75 3.45 -2.12
N GLY A 53 -0.16 3.67 -3.28
CA GLY A 53 -0.74 3.26 -4.56
C GLY A 53 -1.66 4.30 -5.19
N ALA A 54 -1.95 5.42 -4.52
CA ALA A 54 -2.55 6.56 -5.18
C ALA A 54 -1.54 7.24 -6.11
N PHE A 55 -2.02 7.81 -7.20
CA PHE A 55 -1.22 8.57 -8.13
C PHE A 55 -1.50 10.07 -7.99
N ILE A 56 -0.46 10.82 -7.61
CA ILE A 56 -0.52 12.28 -7.68
C ILE A 56 -0.44 12.67 -9.15
N ASP A 57 -1.39 13.46 -9.62
CA ASP A 57 -1.45 13.92 -11.00
C ASP A 57 -1.17 15.40 -11.14
N ASN A 58 -1.50 16.20 -10.14
CA ASN A 58 -1.27 17.64 -10.18
C ASN A 58 -0.95 18.22 -8.79
N PHE A 59 -0.08 19.22 -8.79
CA PHE A 59 0.15 20.10 -7.65
C PHE A 59 0.30 21.53 -8.14
N THR A 60 -0.41 22.44 -7.50
CA THR A 60 -0.27 23.87 -7.75
C THR A 60 0.01 24.61 -6.45
N MET A 61 0.78 25.67 -6.55
CA MET A 61 1.04 26.60 -5.47
C MET A 61 0.92 28.03 -6.00
N ASP A 62 0.13 28.86 -5.34
CA ASP A 62 0.03 30.27 -5.66
C ASP A 62 0.59 31.09 -4.50
N VAL A 63 1.52 31.98 -4.78
CA VAL A 63 2.12 32.89 -3.81
C VAL A 63 1.93 34.31 -4.29
N ASN A 64 1.01 35.07 -3.69
CA ASN A 64 0.67 36.44 -4.10
C ASN A 64 0.33 36.63 -5.59
N GLY A 65 -0.35 35.62 -6.19
CA GLY A 65 -0.70 35.68 -7.61
C GLY A 65 0.37 35.16 -8.56
N ILE A 66 1.52 34.69 -8.05
CA ILE A 66 2.50 33.93 -8.85
C ILE A 66 2.18 32.46 -8.70
N SER A 67 1.73 31.87 -9.80
CA SER A 67 1.34 30.45 -9.80
C SER A 67 2.48 29.54 -10.22
N PHE A 68 2.69 28.50 -9.44
CA PHE A 68 3.59 27.38 -9.70
C PHE A 68 2.75 26.16 -10.03
N THR A 69 3.07 25.48 -11.13
CA THR A 69 2.36 24.29 -11.58
C THR A 69 3.32 23.11 -11.74
N SER A 70 2.84 21.91 -11.42
CA SER A 70 3.63 20.69 -11.57
C SER A 70 3.58 20.17 -13.01
N LYS A 71 4.70 19.57 -13.44
CA LYS A 71 4.80 18.79 -14.67
C LYS A 71 5.49 17.48 -14.39
N ILE A 72 4.91 16.40 -14.85
CA ILE A 72 5.50 15.06 -14.73
C ILE A 72 6.55 14.89 -15.83
N ARG A 73 7.76 14.47 -15.43
CA ARG A 73 8.89 14.25 -16.34
C ARG A 73 9.61 12.96 -15.97
N GLU A 74 10.42 12.46 -16.88
CA GLU A 74 11.37 11.41 -16.55
C GLU A 74 12.27 11.84 -15.39
N LYS A 75 12.47 10.95 -14.42
CA LYS A 75 13.17 11.26 -13.16
C LYS A 75 14.60 11.79 -13.35
N SER A 76 15.34 11.23 -14.33
CA SER A 76 16.69 11.68 -14.67
C SER A 76 16.70 13.09 -15.26
N GLU A 77 15.76 13.40 -16.13
CA GLU A 77 15.58 14.72 -16.74
C GLU A 77 15.19 15.76 -15.69
N ALA A 78 14.17 15.45 -14.86
CA ALA A 78 13.72 16.35 -13.80
C ALA A 78 14.85 16.71 -12.83
N ARG A 79 15.66 15.72 -12.42
CA ARG A 79 16.83 15.94 -11.56
C ARG A 79 17.90 16.81 -12.22
N LYS A 80 18.16 16.61 -13.52
CA LYS A 80 19.10 17.42 -14.30
C LYS A 80 18.65 18.88 -14.36
N MET A 81 17.37 19.11 -14.69
CA MET A 81 16.79 20.47 -14.76
C MET A 81 16.85 21.16 -13.39
N TYR A 82 16.47 20.47 -12.32
CA TYR A 82 16.57 21.00 -10.96
C TYR A 82 18.01 21.34 -10.55
N SER A 83 18.99 20.46 -10.88
CA SER A 83 20.39 20.70 -10.56
C SER A 83 20.93 21.93 -11.31
N GLN A 84 20.51 22.12 -12.57
CA GLN A 84 20.87 23.31 -13.36
C GLN A 84 20.26 24.60 -12.79
N ALA A 85 18.99 24.54 -12.36
CA ALA A 85 18.32 25.66 -11.71
C ALA A 85 18.98 26.00 -10.38
N LYS A 86 19.34 24.99 -9.58
CA LYS A 86 20.08 25.17 -8.32
C LYS A 86 21.43 25.84 -8.52
N ALA A 87 22.18 25.43 -9.54
CA ALA A 87 23.47 26.05 -9.88
C ALA A 87 23.33 27.52 -10.29
N LYS A 88 22.18 27.94 -10.81
CA LYS A 88 21.83 29.32 -11.19
C LYS A 88 21.18 30.13 -10.06
N GLY A 89 21.02 29.56 -8.84
CA GLY A 89 20.32 30.20 -7.73
C GLY A 89 18.80 30.29 -7.89
N LYS A 90 18.23 29.56 -8.84
CA LYS A 90 16.79 29.53 -9.18
C LYS A 90 16.02 28.33 -8.62
N ALA A 91 16.56 27.60 -7.63
CA ALA A 91 15.91 26.46 -7.02
C ALA A 91 15.22 26.85 -5.71
N ALA A 92 13.91 26.74 -5.65
CA ALA A 92 13.08 27.20 -4.54
C ALA A 92 12.82 26.15 -3.45
N GLY A 93 13.12 24.86 -3.66
CA GLY A 93 12.90 23.82 -2.63
C GLY A 93 12.87 22.39 -3.15
N ILE A 94 12.73 21.44 -2.23
CA ILE A 94 12.55 20.01 -2.51
C ILE A 94 11.26 19.54 -1.83
N VAL A 95 10.39 18.92 -2.61
CA VAL A 95 9.23 18.17 -2.09
C VAL A 95 9.69 16.73 -1.81
N ARG A 96 9.49 16.27 -0.58
CA ARG A 96 9.88 14.92 -0.16
C ARG A 96 8.66 14.03 -0.05
N SER A 97 8.72 12.85 -0.66
CA SER A 97 7.77 11.75 -0.49
C SER A 97 8.43 10.63 0.30
N ASN A 98 7.85 10.20 1.40
CA ASN A 98 8.34 9.10 2.23
C ASN A 98 7.41 7.89 2.08
N ALA A 99 7.99 6.72 1.76
CA ALA A 99 7.28 5.47 1.55
C ALA A 99 7.04 4.72 2.87
N LEU A 100 6.04 5.10 3.61
CA LEU A 100 5.32 4.29 4.59
C LEU A 100 3.89 4.10 4.07
N ASP A 101 3.03 3.30 4.63
CA ASP A 101 1.70 2.93 4.08
C ASP A 101 0.84 4.10 3.53
N MET A 102 1.16 5.31 3.92
CA MET A 102 0.70 6.56 3.30
C MET A 102 1.92 7.36 2.85
N GLU A 103 2.00 7.70 1.57
CA GLU A 103 3.09 8.52 1.04
C GLU A 103 2.90 9.97 1.47
N ASN A 104 3.89 10.55 2.17
CA ASN A 104 3.85 11.96 2.56
C ASN A 104 4.26 12.86 1.40
N PHE A 105 3.37 13.71 0.97
CA PHE A 105 3.66 14.83 0.08
C PHE A 105 3.93 16.08 0.92
N LYS A 106 5.19 16.48 1.03
CA LYS A 106 5.61 17.61 1.87
C LYS A 106 6.31 18.67 1.05
N THR A 107 5.82 19.90 1.10
CA THR A 107 6.50 21.09 0.55
C THR A 107 6.69 22.14 1.62
N GLU A 108 7.82 22.85 1.56
CA GLU A 108 8.22 23.86 2.52
C GLU A 108 8.54 25.15 1.78
N VAL A 109 7.93 26.25 2.18
CA VAL A 109 8.10 27.55 1.54
C VAL A 109 8.32 28.63 2.58
N ASN A 110 9.29 29.53 2.33
CA ASN A 110 9.50 30.72 3.16
C ASN A 110 8.64 31.86 2.62
N VAL A 111 7.68 32.32 3.42
CA VAL A 111 6.64 33.27 3.03
C VAL A 111 6.87 34.62 3.69
N PRO A 112 7.06 35.72 2.92
CA PRO A 112 7.21 37.06 3.47
C PRO A 112 6.02 37.55 4.27
N PRO A 113 6.18 38.61 5.09
CA PRO A 113 5.08 39.23 5.84
C PRO A 113 3.92 39.65 4.94
N GLY A 114 2.66 39.44 5.40
CA GLY A 114 1.47 39.85 4.67
C GLY A 114 1.12 39.02 3.43
N THR A 115 1.96 38.06 3.09
CA THR A 115 1.79 37.23 1.88
C THR A 115 0.72 36.16 2.07
N ARG A 116 -0.10 35.97 1.04
CA ARG A 116 -1.06 34.87 0.93
C ARG A 116 -0.45 33.75 0.12
N ILE A 117 -0.70 32.53 0.54
CA ILE A 117 -0.29 31.32 -0.17
C ILE A 117 -1.45 30.33 -0.25
N GLN A 118 -1.60 29.72 -1.41
CA GLN A 118 -2.54 28.61 -1.63
C GLN A 118 -1.77 27.41 -2.14
N PHE A 119 -2.03 26.27 -1.54
CA PHE A 119 -1.58 24.95 -2.03
C PHE A 119 -2.78 24.16 -2.49
N GLU A 120 -2.61 23.41 -3.57
CA GLU A 120 -3.62 22.50 -4.08
C GLU A 120 -2.97 21.24 -4.63
N LEU A 121 -3.35 20.08 -4.09
CA LEU A 121 -2.84 18.77 -4.45
C LEU A 121 -3.98 17.91 -4.98
N HIS A 122 -3.78 17.30 -6.14
CA HIS A 122 -4.70 16.34 -6.73
C HIS A 122 -4.07 14.96 -6.80
N TYR A 123 -4.84 13.94 -6.44
CA TYR A 123 -4.44 12.55 -6.59
C TYR A 123 -5.65 11.66 -6.90
N HIS A 124 -5.36 10.54 -7.57
CA HIS A 124 -6.33 9.51 -7.89
C HIS A 124 -5.96 8.20 -7.19
N GLU A 125 -6.96 7.47 -6.74
CA GLU A 125 -6.80 6.12 -6.24
C GLU A 125 -7.93 5.20 -6.71
N MET A 126 -7.61 3.95 -6.97
CA MET A 126 -8.61 2.91 -7.13
C MET A 126 -8.92 2.32 -5.76
N ILE A 127 -10.16 2.51 -5.30
CA ILE A 127 -10.62 1.95 -4.03
C ILE A 127 -10.89 0.47 -4.23
N ARG A 128 -10.19 -0.38 -3.46
CA ARG A 128 -10.33 -1.83 -3.55
C ARG A 128 -11.31 -2.35 -2.52
N ARG A 129 -12.15 -3.30 -2.92
CA ARG A 129 -13.05 -4.02 -2.01
C ARG A 129 -12.25 -4.93 -1.09
N LYS A 130 -12.45 -4.80 0.21
CA LYS A 130 -11.84 -5.63 1.25
C LYS A 130 -12.90 -5.96 2.30
N LEU A 131 -13.01 -7.22 2.68
CA LEU A 131 -13.95 -7.66 3.70
C LEU A 131 -15.39 -7.16 3.43
N SER A 132 -15.81 -7.24 2.18
CA SER A 132 -17.15 -6.82 1.72
C SER A 132 -17.44 -5.32 1.82
N SER A 133 -16.43 -4.46 1.83
CA SER A 133 -16.57 -3.00 1.88
C SER A 133 -15.51 -2.31 1.03
N TYR A 134 -15.88 -1.19 0.43
CA TYR A 134 -14.93 -0.21 -0.10
C TYR A 134 -14.68 0.83 0.98
N GLU A 135 -13.41 1.15 1.21
CA GLU A 135 -13.01 2.11 2.22
C GLU A 135 -12.14 3.20 1.60
N HIS A 136 -12.66 4.41 1.56
CA HIS A 136 -11.95 5.59 1.13
C HIS A 136 -11.40 6.33 2.35
N VAL A 137 -10.09 6.38 2.48
CA VAL A 137 -9.37 6.97 3.61
C VAL A 137 -8.68 8.25 3.19
N ILE A 138 -9.08 9.38 3.76
CA ILE A 138 -8.49 10.69 3.50
C ILE A 138 -7.78 11.16 4.76
N SER A 139 -6.48 11.44 4.69
CA SER A 139 -5.76 12.05 5.80
C SER A 139 -6.10 13.53 5.92
N VAL A 140 -6.67 13.94 7.04
CA VAL A 140 -7.10 15.31 7.32
C VAL A 140 -6.35 15.84 8.53
N LYS A 141 -5.25 16.56 8.26
CA LYS A 141 -4.33 17.08 9.29
C LYS A 141 -4.01 18.56 9.01
N PRO A 142 -4.94 19.48 9.26
CA PRO A 142 -4.71 20.90 8.99
C PRO A 142 -3.62 21.52 9.87
N GLY A 143 -3.25 20.86 10.99
CA GLY A 143 -2.22 21.30 11.94
C GLY A 143 -2.60 22.51 12.79
N ARG A 144 -3.63 23.26 12.39
CA ARG A 144 -4.12 24.48 13.05
C ARG A 144 -5.61 24.71 12.80
N LEU A 145 -6.23 25.65 13.52
CA LEU A 145 -7.62 26.01 13.32
C LEU A 145 -7.81 26.67 11.95
N ALA A 146 -8.74 26.16 11.14
CA ALA A 146 -9.12 26.75 9.87
C ALA A 146 -10.38 27.61 10.01
N LYS A 147 -10.37 28.82 9.44
CA LYS A 147 -11.57 29.68 9.44
C LYS A 147 -12.71 29.04 8.66
N HIS A 148 -12.40 28.39 7.55
CA HIS A 148 -13.31 27.61 6.74
C HIS A 148 -12.72 26.22 6.54
N MET A 149 -13.38 25.21 7.10
CA MET A 149 -12.98 23.81 6.98
C MET A 149 -14.11 23.01 6.34
N GLU A 150 -13.75 22.21 5.34
CA GLU A 150 -14.70 21.38 4.61
C GLU A 150 -14.04 20.10 4.12
N VAL A 151 -14.69 18.96 4.39
CA VAL A 151 -14.44 17.68 3.73
C VAL A 151 -15.72 17.27 3.02
N ASP A 152 -15.67 17.15 1.71
CA ASP A 152 -16.82 16.86 0.83
C ASP A 152 -16.50 15.64 -0.03
N VAL A 153 -17.27 14.56 0.13
CA VAL A 153 -17.08 13.31 -0.61
C VAL A 153 -18.35 12.98 -1.39
N ARG A 154 -18.23 12.82 -2.69
CA ARG A 154 -19.31 12.38 -3.58
C ARG A 154 -19.02 10.99 -4.08
N ILE A 155 -20.04 10.15 -4.10
CA ILE A 155 -19.97 8.78 -4.59
C ILE A 155 -20.96 8.65 -5.74
N ILE A 156 -20.49 8.14 -6.86
CA ILE A 156 -21.27 7.93 -8.08
C ILE A 156 -21.01 6.50 -8.55
N GLU A 157 -21.99 5.62 -8.33
CA GLU A 157 -21.89 4.19 -8.64
C GLU A 157 -23.08 3.78 -9.52
N PRO A 158 -22.86 3.47 -10.81
CA PRO A 158 -23.93 3.13 -11.76
C PRO A 158 -24.80 1.95 -11.32
N GLN A 159 -24.23 0.97 -10.62
CA GLN A 159 -24.95 -0.21 -10.11
C GLN A 159 -25.85 0.09 -8.90
N GLY A 160 -25.66 1.24 -8.29
CA GLY A 160 -26.35 1.62 -7.08
C GLY A 160 -25.61 1.27 -5.80
N LEU A 161 -25.92 2.02 -4.76
CA LEU A 161 -25.27 1.95 -3.47
C LEU A 161 -26.06 1.08 -2.50
N ARG A 162 -25.44 0.02 -1.98
CA ARG A 162 -26.02 -0.83 -0.92
C ARG A 162 -26.09 -0.06 0.39
N TYR A 163 -24.98 0.51 0.82
CA TYR A 163 -24.90 1.38 2.00
C TYR A 163 -23.78 2.41 1.86
N VAL A 164 -23.84 3.45 2.70
CA VAL A 164 -22.77 4.42 2.93
C VAL A 164 -22.70 4.65 4.43
N HIS A 165 -21.51 4.53 4.99
CA HIS A 165 -21.25 4.70 6.41
C HIS A 165 -19.98 5.54 6.60
N VAL A 166 -20.00 6.44 7.58
CA VAL A 166 -18.85 7.22 7.99
C VAL A 166 -18.62 6.95 9.47
N PRO A 167 -17.63 6.12 9.81
CA PRO A 167 -17.28 5.90 11.21
C PRO A 167 -16.78 7.20 11.83
N ASN A 168 -16.94 7.34 13.15
CA ASN A 168 -16.47 8.52 13.87
C ASN A 168 -14.93 8.58 13.83
N SER A 169 -14.41 9.37 12.89
CA SER A 169 -12.98 9.38 12.54
C SER A 169 -12.13 10.25 13.48
N PHE A 170 -12.75 11.24 14.15
CA PHE A 170 -12.04 12.23 14.96
C PHE A 170 -12.43 12.19 16.45
N GLY A 171 -13.24 11.21 16.86
CA GLY A 171 -13.74 11.04 18.22
C GLY A 171 -15.09 11.69 18.48
N ASP A 172 -15.70 11.38 19.63
CA ASP A 172 -17.09 11.73 20.00
C ASP A 172 -17.38 13.25 19.98
N HIS A 173 -16.33 14.07 20.06
CA HIS A 173 -16.44 15.52 19.95
C HIS A 173 -17.06 16.01 18.64
N PHE A 174 -16.97 15.22 17.58
CA PHE A 174 -17.49 15.54 16.24
C PHE A 174 -18.79 14.82 15.88
N ASP A 175 -19.42 14.17 16.84
CA ASP A 175 -20.69 13.50 16.62
C ASP A 175 -21.76 14.48 16.08
N GLY A 176 -22.48 14.04 15.06
CA GLY A 176 -23.56 14.82 14.43
C GLY A 176 -23.10 15.95 13.50
N ILE A 177 -21.79 16.18 13.31
CA ILE A 177 -21.30 17.20 12.37
C ILE A 177 -21.29 16.67 10.93
N THR A 178 -21.02 15.36 10.75
CA THR A 178 -21.04 14.73 9.43
C THR A 178 -22.47 14.52 8.95
N THR A 179 -22.77 14.96 7.73
CA THR A 179 -24.04 14.73 7.07
C THR A 179 -23.89 13.78 5.90
N ILE A 180 -24.81 12.82 5.77
CA ILE A 180 -24.83 11.83 4.69
C ILE A 180 -26.18 11.94 3.97
N SER A 181 -26.12 12.23 2.66
CA SER A 181 -27.28 12.15 1.78
C SER A 181 -27.05 11.02 0.78
N LYS A 182 -27.84 9.93 0.88
CA LYS A 182 -27.73 8.75 0.04
C LYS A 182 -28.97 8.59 -0.83
N GLY A 183 -28.76 8.56 -2.15
CA GLY A 183 -29.75 8.10 -3.13
C GLY A 183 -29.46 6.67 -3.57
N GLU A 184 -30.07 6.24 -4.66
CA GLU A 184 -29.88 4.89 -5.21
C GLU A 184 -28.46 4.70 -5.77
N LYS A 185 -28.01 5.62 -6.63
CA LYS A 185 -26.73 5.53 -7.37
C LYS A 185 -25.72 6.59 -6.95
N LYS A 186 -26.08 7.50 -6.08
CA LYS A 186 -25.26 8.64 -5.68
C LYS A 186 -25.35 8.87 -4.18
N ALA A 187 -24.23 9.28 -3.60
CA ALA A 187 -24.22 9.77 -2.23
C ALA A 187 -23.35 11.01 -2.09
N HIS A 188 -23.65 11.80 -1.08
CA HIS A 188 -22.89 12.98 -0.71
C HIS A 188 -22.65 12.97 0.79
N VAL A 189 -21.39 12.99 1.17
CA VAL A 189 -20.91 13.07 2.55
C VAL A 189 -20.25 14.43 2.75
N SER A 190 -20.65 15.16 3.78
CA SER A 190 -20.13 16.49 4.07
C SER A 190 -19.79 16.63 5.56
N PHE A 191 -18.56 17.09 5.85
CA PHE A 191 -18.07 17.40 7.20
C PHE A 191 -17.56 18.83 7.20
N LYS A 192 -18.26 19.74 7.94
CA LYS A 192 -18.00 21.19 7.97
C LYS A 192 -18.02 21.73 9.39
N PRO A 193 -16.99 21.43 10.20
CA PRO A 193 -16.92 21.93 11.56
C PRO A 193 -16.64 23.43 11.59
N THR A 194 -17.34 24.16 12.46
CA THR A 194 -17.02 25.56 12.78
C THR A 194 -15.65 25.65 13.50
N MET A 195 -15.05 26.84 13.52
CA MET A 195 -13.79 27.04 14.27
C MET A 195 -13.89 26.63 15.76
N ALA A 196 -15.06 26.86 16.39
CA ALA A 196 -15.28 26.46 17.77
C ALA A 196 -15.30 24.93 17.93
N GLN A 197 -15.95 24.21 17.03
CA GLN A 197 -16.00 22.76 17.01
C GLN A 197 -14.65 22.11 16.69
N GLN A 198 -13.76 22.78 15.95
CA GLN A 198 -12.41 22.28 15.67
C GLN A 198 -11.49 22.30 16.90
N ARG A 199 -11.78 23.09 17.94
CA ARG A 199 -10.87 23.26 19.09
C ARG A 199 -10.82 22.02 19.97
N LYS A 200 -9.62 21.66 20.44
CA LYS A 200 -9.44 20.58 21.44
C LYS A 200 -10.11 20.89 22.78
N CYS A 201 -10.19 22.17 23.14
CA CYS A 201 -10.94 22.67 24.30
C CYS A 201 -11.43 24.08 24.00
N PRO A 202 -12.42 24.64 24.75
CA PRO A 202 -13.02 25.95 24.46
C PRO A 202 -12.03 27.10 24.29
N THR A 203 -10.93 27.09 25.04
CA THR A 203 -9.87 28.11 25.00
C THR A 203 -8.63 27.71 24.23
N CYS A 204 -8.56 26.47 23.70
CA CYS A 204 -7.39 25.98 22.98
C CYS A 204 -7.22 26.66 21.61
N SER A 205 -5.98 26.96 21.23
CA SER A 205 -5.60 27.38 19.89
C SER A 205 -5.35 26.21 18.93
N SER A 206 -5.20 24.99 19.47
CA SER A 206 -4.94 23.77 18.69
C SER A 206 -6.24 23.14 18.18
N THR A 207 -6.16 22.55 16.99
CA THR A 207 -7.27 21.79 16.37
C THR A 207 -7.34 20.37 16.92
N ALA A 208 -8.57 19.85 17.10
CA ALA A 208 -8.86 18.45 17.38
C ALA A 208 -9.00 17.62 16.09
N VAL A 209 -9.10 18.28 14.93
CA VAL A 209 -9.14 17.59 13.63
C VAL A 209 -7.72 17.17 13.26
N ASP A 210 -7.38 15.92 13.56
CA ASP A 210 -6.06 15.33 13.29
C ASP A 210 -6.23 13.81 13.17
N GLY A 211 -6.37 13.32 11.94
CA GLY A 211 -6.60 11.90 11.71
C GLY A 211 -7.04 11.58 10.29
N ASN A 212 -7.64 10.41 10.14
CA ASN A 212 -8.17 9.94 8.86
C ASN A 212 -9.69 10.11 8.83
N PHE A 213 -10.19 10.76 7.80
CA PHE A 213 -11.62 10.77 7.48
C PHE A 213 -11.92 9.56 6.61
N VAL A 214 -12.77 8.66 7.10
CA VAL A 214 -13.04 7.38 6.46
C VAL A 214 -14.48 7.35 5.94
N VAL A 215 -14.66 7.00 4.69
CA VAL A 215 -15.97 6.74 4.08
C VAL A 215 -16.01 5.29 3.63
N GLN A 216 -16.92 4.52 4.20
CA GLN A 216 -17.16 3.12 3.88
C GLN A 216 -18.45 2.99 3.06
N TYR A 217 -18.41 2.19 2.00
CA TYR A 217 -19.60 1.91 1.20
C TYR A 217 -19.50 0.53 0.55
N ASP A 218 -20.61 0.04 0.04
CA ASP A 218 -20.68 -1.10 -0.87
C ASP A 218 -21.74 -0.86 -1.94
N VAL A 219 -21.64 -1.59 -3.06
CA VAL A 219 -22.54 -1.46 -4.19
C VAL A 219 -23.47 -2.66 -4.32
N ASN A 220 -24.59 -2.49 -5.01
CA ASN A 220 -25.44 -3.59 -5.42
C ASN A 220 -24.70 -4.45 -6.45
N ARG A 221 -24.92 -5.76 -6.44
CA ARG A 221 -24.31 -6.70 -7.39
C ARG A 221 -25.37 -7.60 -7.99
N GLU A 222 -25.30 -7.75 -9.29
CA GLU A 222 -25.97 -8.83 -9.97
C GLU A 222 -25.12 -10.10 -9.81
N THR A 223 -25.76 -11.25 -9.66
CA THR A 223 -25.10 -12.50 -9.26
C THR A 223 -24.31 -13.19 -10.36
N THR A 224 -24.44 -12.74 -11.60
CA THR A 224 -23.86 -13.42 -12.77
C THR A 224 -22.74 -12.62 -13.41
N GLY A 225 -21.62 -13.27 -13.65
CA GLY A 225 -20.52 -12.75 -14.49
C GLY A 225 -19.83 -11.46 -14.07
N GLY A 226 -20.38 -10.72 -13.13
CA GLY A 226 -19.86 -9.42 -12.66
C GLY A 226 -20.45 -8.20 -13.41
N GLU A 227 -19.93 -7.04 -13.09
CA GLU A 227 -20.34 -5.75 -13.62
C GLU A 227 -19.38 -5.29 -14.71
N LEU A 228 -19.89 -5.07 -15.91
CA LEU A 228 -19.15 -4.56 -17.06
C LEU A 228 -19.54 -3.11 -17.35
N GLU A 229 -18.63 -2.18 -17.17
CA GLU A 229 -18.82 -0.75 -17.45
C GLU A 229 -18.02 -0.34 -18.68
N ILE A 230 -18.68 0.27 -19.66
CA ILE A 230 -18.07 0.71 -20.92
C ILE A 230 -18.27 2.19 -21.06
N PHE A 231 -17.20 2.94 -21.27
CA PHE A 231 -17.26 4.39 -21.46
C PHE A 231 -16.03 4.92 -22.19
N ASN A 232 -16.23 5.84 -23.13
CA ASN A 232 -15.14 6.50 -23.88
C ASN A 232 -14.08 5.56 -24.46
N GLY A 233 -14.49 4.43 -25.06
CA GLY A 233 -13.58 3.49 -25.72
C GLY A 233 -12.77 2.58 -24.80
N TYR A 234 -13.13 2.50 -23.52
CA TYR A 234 -12.56 1.60 -22.52
C TYR A 234 -13.65 0.82 -21.81
N PHE A 235 -13.30 -0.37 -21.33
CA PHE A 235 -14.16 -1.14 -20.44
C PHE A 235 -13.47 -1.44 -19.13
N ILE A 236 -14.26 -1.54 -18.07
CA ILE A 236 -13.85 -2.06 -16.74
C ILE A 236 -14.82 -3.16 -16.36
N HIS A 237 -14.28 -4.32 -16.00
CA HIS A 237 -15.06 -5.45 -15.54
C HIS A 237 -14.77 -5.68 -14.04
N PHE A 238 -15.75 -5.39 -13.21
CA PHE A 238 -15.72 -5.63 -11.77
C PHE A 238 -16.37 -6.98 -11.46
N PHE A 239 -15.63 -7.87 -10.85
CA PHE A 239 -16.08 -9.22 -10.56
C PHE A 239 -15.95 -9.54 -9.08
N ALA A 240 -17.08 -9.67 -8.40
CA ALA A 240 -17.16 -9.95 -6.97
C ALA A 240 -18.40 -10.82 -6.66
N PRO A 241 -18.45 -12.09 -7.12
CA PRO A 241 -19.58 -12.96 -6.90
C PRO A 241 -19.79 -13.24 -5.41
N GLU A 242 -21.04 -13.28 -5.00
CA GLU A 242 -21.48 -13.56 -3.62
C GLU A 242 -22.23 -14.89 -3.58
N ASN A 243 -22.48 -15.42 -2.37
CA ASN A 243 -23.28 -16.65 -2.12
C ASN A 243 -22.69 -17.92 -2.75
N LEU A 244 -21.37 -18.04 -2.80
CA LEU A 244 -20.66 -19.24 -3.20
C LEU A 244 -20.20 -20.03 -1.95
N ASP A 245 -20.21 -21.36 -2.05
CA ASP A 245 -19.66 -22.22 -1.01
C ASP A 245 -18.14 -22.08 -0.93
N PRO A 246 -17.57 -21.90 0.27
CA PRO A 246 -16.13 -21.76 0.42
C PRO A 246 -15.38 -23.04 0.06
N LEU A 247 -14.32 -22.91 -0.72
CA LEU A 247 -13.36 -23.97 -1.00
C LEU A 247 -12.64 -24.41 0.30
N PRO A 248 -12.31 -25.70 0.45
CA PRO A 248 -11.36 -26.13 1.46
C PRO A 248 -9.99 -25.49 1.23
N LYS A 249 -9.24 -25.26 2.30
CA LYS A 249 -7.89 -24.70 2.18
C LYS A 249 -6.85 -25.54 2.92
N ASN A 250 -5.64 -25.57 2.37
CA ASN A 250 -4.47 -26.18 2.97
C ASN A 250 -3.51 -25.04 3.35
N ILE A 251 -3.36 -24.78 4.64
CA ILE A 251 -2.58 -23.64 5.11
C ILE A 251 -1.36 -24.11 5.88
N LEU A 252 -0.22 -23.56 5.49
CA LEU A 252 1.00 -23.66 6.26
C LEU A 252 1.39 -22.31 6.84
N PHE A 253 1.31 -22.17 8.15
CA PHE A 253 1.76 -20.98 8.86
C PHE A 253 3.25 -21.10 9.17
N VAL A 254 4.02 -20.09 8.78
CA VAL A 254 5.48 -20.01 8.98
C VAL A 254 5.76 -18.80 9.85
N ILE A 255 6.18 -19.05 11.10
CA ILE A 255 6.26 -18.04 12.14
C ILE A 255 7.72 -17.80 12.50
N ASP A 256 8.19 -16.58 12.32
CA ASP A 256 9.49 -16.13 12.77
C ASP A 256 9.53 -16.09 14.31
N VAL A 257 10.50 -16.79 14.88
CA VAL A 257 10.81 -16.78 16.32
C VAL A 257 12.26 -16.37 16.54
N SER A 258 12.82 -15.54 15.65
CA SER A 258 14.13 -14.93 15.82
C SER A 258 14.17 -13.97 17.01
N GLY A 259 15.37 -13.57 17.43
CA GLY A 259 15.56 -12.69 18.58
C GLY A 259 14.88 -11.33 18.47
N SER A 260 14.68 -10.80 17.25
CA SER A 260 13.99 -9.54 16.98
C SER A 260 12.48 -9.56 17.31
N MET A 261 11.89 -10.76 17.34
CA MET A 261 10.48 -10.96 17.72
C MET A 261 10.20 -10.88 19.22
N TRP A 262 11.24 -10.68 20.05
CA TRP A 262 11.09 -10.64 21.51
C TRP A 262 10.11 -9.58 22.00
N GLY A 263 9.36 -9.92 23.07
CA GLY A 263 8.47 -9.01 23.78
C GLY A 263 7.07 -8.92 23.20
N LEU A 264 6.58 -7.71 22.95
CA LEU A 264 5.19 -7.44 22.53
C LEU A 264 4.85 -8.06 21.18
N LYS A 265 5.79 -8.04 20.22
CA LYS A 265 5.60 -8.61 18.89
C LYS A 265 5.21 -10.10 18.97
N MET A 266 5.99 -10.90 19.69
CA MET A 266 5.72 -12.34 19.83
C MET A 266 4.41 -12.59 20.60
N LYS A 267 4.18 -11.86 21.70
CA LYS A 267 2.95 -11.99 22.48
C LYS A 267 1.70 -11.77 21.62
N GLN A 268 1.69 -10.72 20.80
CA GLN A 268 0.57 -10.39 19.93
C GLN A 268 0.47 -11.35 18.73
N THR A 269 1.61 -11.84 18.21
CA THR A 269 1.61 -12.90 17.18
C THR A 269 0.97 -14.17 17.71
N ILE A 270 1.32 -14.61 18.92
CA ILE A 270 0.70 -15.79 19.56
C ILE A 270 -0.81 -15.57 19.74
N GLU A 271 -1.22 -14.41 20.21
CA GLU A 271 -2.64 -14.06 20.38
C GLU A 271 -3.40 -14.09 19.04
N ALA A 272 -2.86 -13.46 18.01
CA ALA A 272 -3.44 -13.48 16.66
C ALA A 272 -3.53 -14.90 16.10
N MET A 273 -2.47 -15.67 16.20
CA MET A 273 -2.44 -17.04 15.69
C MET A 273 -3.45 -17.95 16.38
N LYS A 274 -3.66 -17.82 17.70
CA LYS A 274 -4.71 -18.54 18.41
C LYS A 274 -6.11 -18.20 17.90
N ALA A 275 -6.36 -16.91 17.63
CA ALA A 275 -7.64 -16.47 17.07
C ALA A 275 -7.83 -17.03 15.64
N ILE A 276 -6.80 -16.94 14.80
CA ILE A 276 -6.80 -17.45 13.41
C ILE A 276 -7.05 -18.97 13.38
N LEU A 277 -6.37 -19.74 14.23
CA LEU A 277 -6.55 -21.19 14.32
C LEU A 277 -7.97 -21.57 14.72
N SER A 278 -8.65 -20.76 15.55
CA SER A 278 -10.04 -20.98 15.95
C SER A 278 -11.04 -20.79 14.81
N GLU A 279 -10.66 -20.11 13.73
CA GLU A 279 -11.50 -19.85 12.56
C GLU A 279 -11.34 -20.90 11.44
N LEU A 280 -10.41 -21.85 11.60
CA LEU A 280 -10.25 -22.95 10.65
C LEU A 280 -11.46 -23.87 10.68
N ARG A 281 -11.91 -24.28 9.49
CA ARG A 281 -13.05 -25.20 9.34
C ARG A 281 -12.56 -26.65 9.34
N ALA A 282 -13.42 -27.58 9.72
CA ALA A 282 -13.08 -29.00 9.74
C ALA A 282 -12.63 -29.56 8.37
N ALA A 283 -13.08 -28.97 7.27
CA ALA A 283 -12.67 -29.30 5.91
C ALA A 283 -11.27 -28.75 5.55
N ASP A 284 -10.72 -27.83 6.33
CA ASP A 284 -9.41 -27.27 6.10
C ASP A 284 -8.32 -28.20 6.63
N GLN A 285 -7.14 -28.15 6.00
CA GLN A 285 -5.93 -28.81 6.50
C GLN A 285 -4.89 -27.73 6.83
N PHE A 286 -4.09 -27.99 7.87
CA PHE A 286 -3.07 -27.03 8.28
C PHE A 286 -1.87 -27.69 8.95
N SER A 287 -0.75 -26.97 9.00
CA SER A 287 0.37 -27.20 9.91
C SER A 287 1.06 -25.89 10.28
N LEU A 288 2.01 -25.97 11.21
CA LEU A 288 2.77 -24.83 11.73
C LEU A 288 4.25 -25.12 11.59
N ILE A 289 4.98 -24.11 11.17
CA ILE A 289 6.44 -24.05 11.21
C ILE A 289 6.83 -22.84 12.03
N ASP A 290 7.66 -23.00 13.03
CA ASP A 290 8.37 -21.90 13.64
C ASP A 290 9.86 -21.97 13.27
N PHE A 291 10.46 -20.82 13.04
CA PHE A 291 11.84 -20.77 12.59
C PHE A 291 12.63 -19.60 13.20
N ASN A 292 13.91 -19.90 13.44
CA ASN A 292 14.95 -18.93 13.75
C ASN A 292 16.19 -19.28 12.90
N HIS A 293 17.32 -19.61 13.48
CA HIS A 293 18.44 -20.25 12.78
C HIS A 293 18.17 -21.73 12.45
N ASN A 294 17.18 -22.35 13.08
CA ASN A 294 16.66 -23.70 12.82
C ASN A 294 15.19 -23.62 12.41
N VAL A 295 14.72 -24.63 11.68
CA VAL A 295 13.32 -24.79 11.29
C VAL A 295 12.71 -25.94 12.08
N ARG A 296 11.60 -25.69 12.75
CA ARG A 296 10.85 -26.70 13.51
C ARG A 296 9.43 -26.78 12.98
N CYS A 297 8.94 -28.00 12.82
CA CYS A 297 7.55 -28.27 12.42
C CYS A 297 6.77 -28.75 13.62
N TRP A 298 5.57 -28.22 13.83
CA TRP A 298 4.61 -28.79 14.78
C TRP A 298 4.19 -30.21 14.35
N ARG A 299 3.91 -30.36 13.05
CA ARG A 299 3.70 -31.63 12.39
C ARG A 299 4.46 -31.65 11.07
N ASP A 300 5.04 -32.80 10.71
CA ASP A 300 5.72 -32.95 9.42
C ASP A 300 4.76 -33.02 8.22
N ASN A 301 3.49 -33.25 8.47
CA ASN A 301 2.41 -33.32 7.47
C ASN A 301 1.31 -32.32 7.80
N LEU A 302 0.46 -32.06 6.80
CA LEU A 302 -0.81 -31.37 7.02
C LEU A 302 -1.77 -32.26 7.80
N VAL A 303 -2.53 -31.67 8.71
CA VAL A 303 -3.59 -32.34 9.47
C VAL A 303 -4.92 -31.60 9.32
N SER A 304 -6.03 -32.35 9.36
CA SER A 304 -7.36 -31.75 9.33
C SER A 304 -7.59 -30.85 10.55
N ALA A 305 -8.26 -29.73 10.36
CA ALA A 305 -8.52 -28.75 11.41
C ALA A 305 -9.67 -29.20 12.34
N THR A 306 -9.52 -30.39 12.91
CA THR A 306 -10.43 -30.87 13.95
C THR A 306 -10.23 -30.07 15.25
N PRO A 307 -11.24 -29.95 16.12
CA PRO A 307 -11.10 -29.24 17.39
C PRO A 307 -9.90 -29.71 18.23
N ALA A 308 -9.63 -31.04 18.24
CA ALA A 308 -8.50 -31.61 18.97
C ALA A 308 -7.14 -31.15 18.41
N GLN A 309 -6.98 -31.15 17.08
CA GLN A 309 -5.75 -30.70 16.42
C GLN A 309 -5.55 -29.19 16.56
N VAL A 310 -6.62 -28.42 16.47
CA VAL A 310 -6.59 -26.97 16.69
C VAL A 310 -6.15 -26.64 18.11
N GLU A 311 -6.67 -27.33 19.12
CA GLU A 311 -6.28 -27.12 20.51
C GLU A 311 -4.83 -27.57 20.79
N ASP A 312 -4.38 -28.64 20.16
CA ASP A 312 -2.98 -29.08 20.26
C ASP A 312 -2.03 -28.05 19.61
N ALA A 313 -2.38 -27.52 18.45
CA ALA A 313 -1.64 -26.45 17.78
C ALA A 313 -1.57 -25.16 18.62
N LYS A 314 -2.68 -24.77 19.27
CA LYS A 314 -2.69 -23.61 20.19
C LYS A 314 -1.78 -23.82 21.40
N LYS A 315 -1.71 -25.04 21.94
CA LYS A 315 -0.75 -25.39 23.00
C LYS A 315 0.68 -25.28 22.51
N TYR A 316 0.96 -25.80 21.31
CA TYR A 316 2.28 -25.70 20.70
C TYR A 316 2.74 -24.25 20.55
N ILE A 317 1.89 -23.37 20.00
CA ILE A 317 2.21 -21.96 19.82
C ILE A 317 2.55 -21.26 21.14
N GLN A 318 1.96 -21.69 22.26
CA GLN A 318 2.30 -21.13 23.59
C GLN A 318 3.71 -21.49 24.05
N THR A 319 4.32 -22.51 23.47
CA THR A 319 5.67 -22.99 23.85
C THR A 319 6.79 -22.35 23.04
N ILE A 320 6.46 -21.60 21.97
CA ILE A 320 7.46 -20.95 21.14
C ILE A 320 8.06 -19.74 21.85
N HIS A 321 9.38 -19.59 21.77
CA HIS A 321 10.11 -18.51 22.41
C HIS A 321 11.12 -17.90 21.44
N PRO A 322 11.18 -16.57 21.31
CA PRO A 322 12.11 -15.89 20.41
C PRO A 322 13.55 -16.09 20.84
N ASN A 323 14.39 -16.54 19.91
CA ASN A 323 15.84 -16.58 20.06
C ASN A 323 16.54 -16.79 18.71
N GLY A 324 17.84 -16.52 18.66
CA GLY A 324 18.70 -16.80 17.51
C GLY A 324 18.48 -15.87 16.31
N GLY A 325 18.98 -16.29 15.15
CA GLY A 325 18.90 -15.55 13.89
C GLY A 325 17.67 -15.93 13.07
N THR A 326 17.62 -15.50 11.80
CA THR A 326 16.44 -15.58 10.92
C THR A 326 16.80 -16.30 9.61
N ASN A 327 16.39 -17.57 9.44
CA ASN A 327 16.62 -18.38 8.24
C ASN A 327 15.34 -18.53 7.40
N ILE A 328 14.93 -17.45 6.76
CA ILE A 328 13.69 -17.39 5.94
C ILE A 328 13.74 -18.39 4.78
N ASN A 329 14.90 -18.53 4.13
CA ASN A 329 15.04 -19.44 2.98
C ASN A 329 14.65 -20.87 3.32
N GLU A 330 15.25 -21.42 4.37
CA GLU A 330 15.01 -22.80 4.81
C GLU A 330 13.56 -23.01 5.27
N ALA A 331 13.02 -22.03 6.02
CA ALA A 331 11.64 -22.09 6.50
C ALA A 331 10.62 -22.16 5.34
N LEU A 332 10.78 -21.32 4.32
CA LEU A 332 9.89 -21.32 3.15
C LEU A 332 10.08 -22.57 2.28
N LEU A 333 11.31 -23.06 2.11
CA LEU A 333 11.58 -24.32 1.38
C LEU A 333 10.98 -25.53 2.11
N ARG A 334 11.04 -25.56 3.44
CA ARG A 334 10.38 -26.61 4.23
C ARG A 334 8.87 -26.55 4.09
N ALA A 335 8.29 -25.34 4.09
CA ALA A 335 6.85 -25.16 3.89
C ALA A 335 6.41 -25.67 2.51
N THR A 336 7.13 -25.28 1.47
CA THR A 336 6.82 -25.76 0.10
C THR A 336 7.02 -27.25 -0.04
N PHE A 337 8.00 -27.85 0.64
CA PHE A 337 8.21 -29.29 0.64
C PHE A 337 7.00 -30.05 1.21
N ILE A 338 6.48 -29.63 2.36
CA ILE A 338 5.31 -30.25 2.99
C ILE A 338 4.08 -30.20 2.08
N LEU A 339 3.81 -29.05 1.44
CA LEU A 339 2.69 -28.90 0.52
C LEU A 339 2.86 -29.75 -0.75
N ASN A 340 4.05 -29.75 -1.35
CA ASN A 340 4.37 -30.56 -2.53
C ASN A 340 4.26 -32.07 -2.23
N GLU A 341 4.74 -32.51 -1.08
CA GLU A 341 4.63 -33.90 -0.66
C GLU A 341 3.18 -34.32 -0.47
N ALA A 342 2.36 -33.51 0.22
CA ALA A 342 0.94 -33.76 0.37
C ALA A 342 0.20 -33.82 -0.97
N GLN A 343 0.56 -32.97 -1.92
CA GLN A 343 0.00 -32.98 -3.28
C GLN A 343 0.42 -34.25 -4.04
N ASN A 344 1.70 -34.60 -4.03
CA ASN A 344 2.23 -35.76 -4.74
C ASN A 344 1.66 -37.08 -4.19
N LEU A 345 1.36 -37.14 -2.90
CA LEU A 345 0.73 -38.29 -2.25
C LEU A 345 -0.80 -38.33 -2.44
N GLY A 346 -1.40 -37.34 -3.13
CA GLY A 346 -2.83 -37.25 -3.35
C GLY A 346 -3.63 -36.99 -2.05
N MET A 347 -3.00 -36.40 -1.04
CA MET A 347 -3.64 -36.10 0.26
C MET A 347 -4.47 -34.81 0.23
N LEU A 348 -4.31 -33.97 -0.80
CA LEU A 348 -5.03 -32.72 -0.94
C LEU A 348 -6.30 -32.91 -1.78
N ASP A 349 -7.40 -32.28 -1.35
CA ASP A 349 -8.61 -32.21 -2.17
C ASP A 349 -8.28 -31.45 -3.48
N PRO A 350 -8.58 -32.00 -4.66
CA PRO A 350 -8.38 -31.33 -5.95
C PRO A 350 -9.03 -29.95 -6.04
N ASN A 351 -10.11 -29.72 -5.30
CA ASN A 351 -10.82 -28.44 -5.24
C ASN A 351 -10.34 -27.51 -4.12
N SER A 352 -9.36 -27.93 -3.32
CA SER A 352 -8.81 -27.07 -2.28
C SER A 352 -7.86 -26.00 -2.83
N VAL A 353 -7.61 -24.97 -2.01
CA VAL A 353 -6.63 -23.90 -2.26
C VAL A 353 -5.48 -24.04 -1.27
N SER A 354 -4.25 -24.14 -1.76
CA SER A 354 -3.06 -24.27 -0.92
C SER A 354 -2.34 -22.94 -0.78
N MET A 355 -1.94 -22.60 0.45
CA MET A 355 -1.31 -21.32 0.76
C MET A 355 -0.30 -21.42 1.90
N ILE A 356 0.71 -20.57 1.85
CA ILE A 356 1.71 -20.34 2.89
C ILE A 356 1.48 -18.93 3.44
N VAL A 357 1.46 -18.80 4.76
CA VAL A 357 1.36 -17.51 5.46
C VAL A 357 2.63 -17.32 6.29
N LEU A 358 3.51 -16.44 5.83
CA LEU A 358 4.74 -16.07 6.50
C LEU A 358 4.51 -14.87 7.43
N VAL A 359 4.94 -14.99 8.67
CA VAL A 359 4.96 -13.91 9.66
C VAL A 359 6.41 -13.68 10.08
N SER A 360 6.99 -12.51 9.79
CA SER A 360 8.38 -12.19 10.13
C SER A 360 8.56 -10.70 10.41
N ASP A 361 9.54 -10.34 11.22
CA ASP A 361 9.90 -8.95 11.55
C ASP A 361 11.31 -8.56 11.13
N GLY A 362 12.05 -9.44 10.49
CA GLY A 362 13.46 -9.23 10.20
C GLY A 362 13.91 -9.68 8.82
N ASP A 363 15.11 -9.20 8.51
CA ASP A 363 15.86 -9.63 7.34
C ASP A 363 16.51 -10.99 7.60
N PRO A 364 16.81 -11.80 6.57
CA PRO A 364 17.54 -13.04 6.75
C PRO A 364 18.94 -12.75 7.31
N THR A 365 19.27 -13.44 8.42
CA THR A 365 20.57 -13.30 9.10
C THR A 365 21.37 -14.61 9.13
N VAL A 366 20.74 -15.72 8.77
CA VAL A 366 21.33 -17.07 8.74
C VAL A 366 20.89 -17.78 7.47
N GLY A 367 21.70 -18.71 6.99
CA GLY A 367 21.47 -19.46 5.76
C GLY A 367 21.73 -18.62 4.51
N GLU A 368 20.82 -18.65 3.54
CA GLU A 368 20.91 -17.80 2.35
C GLU A 368 20.53 -16.35 2.72
N LEU A 369 21.47 -15.43 2.52
CA LEU A 369 21.29 -14.01 2.86
C LEU A 369 20.91 -13.14 1.65
N LYS A 370 21.15 -13.65 0.44
CA LYS A 370 20.88 -12.90 -0.78
C LYS A 370 19.40 -12.98 -1.15
N LEU A 371 18.68 -11.89 -0.94
CA LEU A 371 17.22 -11.81 -1.15
C LEU A 371 16.78 -12.29 -2.53
N THR A 372 17.53 -11.98 -3.59
CA THR A 372 17.24 -12.45 -4.96
C THR A 372 17.39 -13.95 -5.13
N THR A 373 18.29 -14.58 -4.38
CA THR A 373 18.46 -16.04 -4.37
C THR A 373 17.29 -16.69 -3.64
N ILE A 374 16.87 -16.14 -2.49
CA ILE A 374 15.70 -16.60 -1.75
C ILE A 374 14.45 -16.53 -2.62
N GLN A 375 14.20 -15.39 -3.30
CA GLN A 375 13.08 -15.24 -4.23
C GLN A 375 13.08 -16.34 -5.31
N LYS A 376 14.24 -16.57 -5.93
CA LYS A 376 14.40 -17.61 -6.97
C LYS A 376 14.12 -19.01 -6.42
N ASN A 377 14.70 -19.37 -5.27
CA ASN A 377 14.53 -20.67 -4.65
C ASN A 377 13.05 -20.94 -4.33
N VAL A 378 12.38 -19.97 -3.71
CA VAL A 378 10.96 -20.09 -3.33
C VAL A 378 10.08 -20.19 -4.57
N LYS A 379 10.31 -19.35 -5.59
CA LYS A 379 9.55 -19.40 -6.85
C LYS A 379 9.69 -20.76 -7.54
N GLN A 380 10.90 -21.31 -7.59
CA GLN A 380 11.15 -22.63 -8.19
C GLN A 380 10.51 -23.77 -7.39
N SER A 381 10.43 -23.63 -6.07
CA SER A 381 9.84 -24.64 -5.18
C SER A 381 8.30 -24.61 -5.23
N ILE A 382 7.70 -23.45 -5.31
CA ILE A 382 6.22 -23.27 -5.39
C ILE A 382 5.66 -23.72 -6.74
N LYS A 383 6.41 -23.58 -7.85
CA LYS A 383 6.04 -24.04 -9.21
C LYS A 383 4.65 -23.59 -9.67
N ASP A 384 4.21 -22.42 -9.26
CA ASP A 384 2.89 -21.89 -9.57
C ASP A 384 1.68 -22.71 -9.02
N GLU A 385 1.88 -23.53 -8.01
CA GLU A 385 0.82 -24.34 -7.39
C GLU A 385 0.21 -23.69 -6.13
N PHE A 386 1.00 -22.92 -5.38
CA PHE A 386 0.59 -22.36 -4.09
C PHE A 386 0.66 -20.84 -4.09
N SER A 387 -0.08 -20.20 -3.17
CA SER A 387 0.03 -18.76 -2.92
C SER A 387 0.85 -18.49 -1.66
N LEU A 388 1.70 -17.46 -1.69
CA LEU A 388 2.49 -17.02 -0.54
C LEU A 388 2.02 -15.64 -0.05
N PHE A 389 1.52 -15.59 1.17
CA PHE A 389 1.13 -14.37 1.86
C PHE A 389 2.17 -14.01 2.92
N CYS A 390 2.53 -12.72 3.04
CA CYS A 390 3.55 -12.27 3.97
C CYS A 390 3.03 -11.18 4.90
N LEU A 391 3.28 -11.33 6.19
CA LEU A 391 3.05 -10.33 7.23
C LEU A 391 4.39 -9.84 7.76
N GLY A 392 4.72 -8.58 7.49
CA GLY A 392 5.94 -7.95 7.97
C GLY A 392 5.68 -7.13 9.24
N ILE A 393 6.18 -7.56 10.41
CA ILE A 393 5.92 -6.91 11.69
C ILE A 393 7.00 -5.87 12.01
N GLY A 394 6.58 -4.62 12.24
CA GLY A 394 7.46 -3.53 12.66
C GLY A 394 7.97 -2.66 11.52
N PHE A 395 8.88 -1.74 11.87
CA PHE A 395 9.43 -0.75 10.94
C PHE A 395 10.72 -1.20 10.27
N ASP A 396 11.43 -2.15 10.88
CA ASP A 396 12.78 -2.57 10.47
C ASP A 396 12.79 -3.67 9.41
N VAL A 397 11.63 -4.27 9.11
CA VAL A 397 11.48 -5.32 8.09
C VAL A 397 11.69 -4.78 6.67
N ASP A 398 12.43 -5.51 5.82
CA ASP A 398 12.48 -5.24 4.38
C ASP A 398 11.12 -5.62 3.74
N TYR A 399 10.18 -4.70 3.85
CA TYR A 399 8.84 -4.88 3.31
C TYR A 399 8.83 -5.02 1.79
N ASP A 400 9.74 -4.36 1.09
CA ASP A 400 9.90 -4.48 -0.36
C ASP A 400 10.27 -5.91 -0.77
N PHE A 401 11.09 -6.60 0.03
CA PHE A 401 11.39 -8.00 -0.18
C PHE A 401 10.16 -8.88 0.04
N LEU A 402 9.46 -8.71 1.16
CA LEU A 402 8.26 -9.48 1.47
C LEU A 402 7.17 -9.27 0.42
N GLN A 403 6.98 -8.04 -0.04
CA GLN A 403 6.01 -7.74 -1.09
C GLN A 403 6.37 -8.41 -2.42
N ARG A 404 7.66 -8.38 -2.81
CA ARG A 404 8.10 -9.03 -4.04
C ARG A 404 7.92 -10.53 -3.98
N ILE A 405 8.40 -11.20 -2.91
CA ILE A 405 8.30 -12.66 -2.80
C ILE A 405 6.84 -13.13 -2.73
N ALA A 406 5.94 -12.37 -2.10
CA ALA A 406 4.52 -12.66 -2.08
C ALA A 406 3.90 -12.48 -3.48
N THR A 407 4.14 -11.35 -4.14
CA THR A 407 3.59 -11.06 -5.47
C THR A 407 4.09 -12.05 -6.53
N ASP A 408 5.38 -12.41 -6.49
CA ASP A 408 5.96 -13.42 -7.38
C ASP A 408 5.29 -14.79 -7.24
N ASN A 409 4.68 -15.06 -6.09
CA ASN A 409 3.99 -16.31 -5.76
C ASN A 409 2.49 -16.10 -5.52
N ARG A 410 1.87 -15.20 -6.27
CA ARG A 410 0.40 -15.00 -6.35
C ARG A 410 -0.28 -14.71 -5.02
N GLY A 411 0.44 -14.10 -4.11
CA GLY A 411 -0.08 -13.60 -2.86
C GLY A 411 0.12 -12.11 -2.73
N MET A 412 0.01 -11.65 -1.52
CA MET A 412 0.23 -10.25 -1.14
C MET A 412 0.98 -10.17 0.18
N ALA A 413 1.58 -9.02 0.44
CA ALA A 413 2.19 -8.72 1.72
C ALA A 413 1.48 -7.55 2.39
N GLN A 414 1.47 -7.55 3.71
CA GLN A 414 1.00 -6.43 4.51
C GLN A 414 2.01 -6.10 5.60
N ARG A 415 2.25 -4.80 5.78
CA ARG A 415 3.01 -4.31 6.94
C ARG A 415 2.08 -4.25 8.14
N ILE A 416 2.55 -4.83 9.24
CA ILE A 416 1.90 -4.79 10.54
C ILE A 416 2.70 -3.85 11.44
N PHE A 417 2.06 -2.82 11.95
CA PHE A 417 2.72 -1.92 12.88
C PHE A 417 2.80 -2.56 14.26
N GLY A 418 4.00 -2.63 14.83
CA GLY A 418 4.28 -3.27 16.12
C GLY A 418 3.79 -2.43 17.31
N ASN A 419 2.51 -2.14 17.37
CA ASN A 419 1.81 -1.43 18.44
C ASN A 419 0.80 -2.35 19.16
N GLN A 420 -0.06 -1.79 19.99
CA GLN A 420 -1.07 -2.55 20.72
C GLN A 420 -2.13 -3.25 19.81
N GLU A 421 -2.23 -2.84 18.54
CA GLU A 421 -3.23 -3.34 17.58
C GLU A 421 -2.67 -4.42 16.62
N THR A 422 -1.45 -4.90 16.83
CA THR A 422 -0.80 -5.91 15.96
C THR A 422 -1.67 -7.15 15.76
N SER A 423 -2.26 -7.66 16.82
CA SER A 423 -3.15 -8.84 16.77
C SER A 423 -4.37 -8.59 15.87
N ALA A 424 -5.02 -7.44 16.01
CA ALA A 424 -6.16 -7.07 15.18
C ALA A 424 -5.77 -6.89 13.70
N GLN A 425 -4.63 -6.27 13.43
CA GLN A 425 -4.13 -6.08 12.07
C GLN A 425 -3.82 -7.43 11.39
N MET A 426 -3.18 -8.36 12.10
CA MET A 426 -2.90 -9.72 11.59
C MET A 426 -4.20 -10.48 11.29
N LYS A 427 -5.18 -10.40 12.18
CA LYS A 427 -6.49 -11.01 11.98
C LYS A 427 -7.23 -10.42 10.78
N ASN A 428 -7.24 -9.10 10.64
CA ASN A 428 -7.85 -8.42 9.50
C ASN A 428 -7.20 -8.81 8.17
N PHE A 429 -5.88 -8.99 8.15
CA PHE A 429 -5.20 -9.50 6.97
C PHE A 429 -5.62 -10.95 6.66
N TYR A 430 -5.59 -11.82 7.66
CA TYR A 430 -5.99 -13.22 7.47
C TYR A 430 -7.42 -13.31 6.93
N ASN A 431 -8.34 -12.51 7.47
CA ASN A 431 -9.74 -12.51 7.02
C ASN A 431 -9.90 -12.19 5.53
N GLN A 432 -8.99 -11.41 4.93
CA GLN A 432 -9.02 -11.12 3.50
C GLN A 432 -8.69 -12.36 2.62
N VAL A 433 -8.01 -13.36 3.16
CA VAL A 433 -7.57 -14.56 2.44
C VAL A 433 -8.11 -15.85 3.06
N SER A 434 -8.91 -15.77 4.11
CA SER A 434 -9.41 -16.92 4.86
C SER A 434 -10.48 -17.73 4.14
N THR A 435 -11.20 -17.11 3.19
CA THR A 435 -12.38 -17.69 2.55
C THR A 435 -12.21 -17.71 1.03
N PRO A 436 -11.43 -18.67 0.47
CA PRO A 436 -11.37 -18.86 -0.97
C PRO A 436 -12.72 -19.36 -1.49
N LEU A 437 -13.24 -18.73 -2.54
CA LEU A 437 -14.54 -19.07 -3.16
C LEU A 437 -14.38 -19.66 -4.55
N LEU A 438 -13.40 -19.19 -5.32
CA LEU A 438 -13.11 -19.64 -6.67
C LEU A 438 -11.62 -19.82 -6.88
N LYS A 439 -11.26 -20.72 -7.79
CA LYS A 439 -9.90 -20.88 -8.32
C LYS A 439 -9.93 -21.00 -9.85
N LYS A 440 -8.74 -20.79 -10.49
CA LYS A 440 -8.57 -20.87 -11.95
C LYS A 440 -9.57 -19.97 -12.69
N ILE A 441 -9.67 -18.73 -12.29
CA ILE A 441 -10.61 -17.76 -12.88
C ILE A 441 -10.02 -17.24 -14.18
N GLN A 442 -10.78 -17.34 -15.28
CA GLN A 442 -10.38 -16.86 -16.59
C GLN A 442 -11.48 -15.95 -17.17
N PHE A 443 -11.09 -14.74 -17.57
CA PHE A 443 -11.95 -13.78 -18.26
C PHE A 443 -11.69 -13.89 -19.76
N ASN A 444 -12.73 -14.11 -20.54
CA ASN A 444 -12.70 -14.21 -21.97
C ASN A 444 -13.56 -13.12 -22.60
N TYR A 445 -12.99 -12.39 -23.54
CA TYR A 445 -13.63 -11.33 -24.31
C TYR A 445 -13.44 -11.62 -25.81
N PRO A 446 -14.34 -11.17 -26.71
CA PRO A 446 -14.18 -11.30 -28.15
C PRO A 446 -12.90 -10.56 -28.61
N GLN A 447 -11.94 -11.28 -29.17
CA GLN A 447 -10.63 -10.75 -29.54
C GLN A 447 -10.67 -9.63 -30.58
N GLU A 448 -11.69 -9.64 -31.46
CA GLU A 448 -11.86 -8.61 -32.50
C GLU A 448 -12.43 -7.30 -31.96
N SER A 449 -13.02 -7.34 -30.76
CA SER A 449 -13.73 -6.19 -30.16
C SER A 449 -12.94 -5.49 -29.08
N VAL A 450 -11.90 -6.14 -28.52
CA VAL A 450 -11.10 -5.60 -27.40
C VAL A 450 -9.60 -5.66 -27.66
N SER A 451 -8.86 -4.73 -27.06
CA SER A 451 -7.40 -4.67 -27.09
C SER A 451 -6.83 -4.20 -25.76
N ASP A 452 -5.52 -4.36 -25.59
CA ASP A 452 -4.79 -3.92 -24.39
C ASP A 452 -5.48 -4.31 -23.07
N VAL A 453 -5.98 -5.56 -23.01
CA VAL A 453 -6.65 -6.10 -21.83
C VAL A 453 -5.60 -6.36 -20.75
N THR A 454 -5.87 -5.93 -19.53
CA THR A 454 -5.04 -6.21 -18.35
C THR A 454 -5.07 -7.71 -18.02
N GLN A 455 -4.43 -8.11 -16.92
CA GLN A 455 -4.45 -9.50 -16.48
C GLN A 455 -5.90 -10.04 -16.49
N SER A 456 -6.14 -11.12 -17.23
CA SER A 456 -7.44 -11.77 -17.39
C SER A 456 -7.52 -13.19 -16.79
N SER A 457 -6.42 -13.65 -16.17
CA SER A 457 -6.34 -14.96 -15.50
C SER A 457 -5.92 -14.79 -14.05
N PHE A 458 -6.69 -15.35 -13.13
CA PHE A 458 -6.45 -15.25 -11.69
C PHE A 458 -6.50 -16.63 -11.06
N HIS A 459 -5.63 -16.83 -10.09
CA HIS A 459 -5.48 -18.13 -9.45
C HIS A 459 -6.59 -18.40 -8.44
N ASN A 460 -6.87 -17.43 -7.60
CA ASN A 460 -7.86 -17.50 -6.53
C ASN A 460 -8.71 -16.24 -6.45
N TYR A 461 -9.95 -16.40 -5.99
CA TYR A 461 -10.83 -15.32 -5.57
C TYR A 461 -11.28 -15.60 -4.13
N PHE A 462 -11.13 -14.59 -3.29
CA PHE A 462 -11.48 -14.64 -1.87
C PHE A 462 -12.75 -13.84 -1.58
N GLY A 463 -13.61 -14.37 -0.71
CA GLY A 463 -14.86 -13.72 -0.31
C GLY A 463 -14.62 -12.31 0.26
N GLY A 464 -15.47 -11.37 -0.16
CA GLY A 464 -15.36 -9.97 0.25
C GLY A 464 -14.30 -9.16 -0.49
N SER A 465 -13.59 -9.74 -1.46
CA SER A 465 -12.69 -9.02 -2.38
C SER A 465 -13.39 -8.69 -3.71
N GLU A 466 -12.66 -8.16 -4.66
CA GLU A 466 -13.11 -7.88 -6.03
C GLU A 466 -11.94 -8.06 -7.00
N ILE A 467 -12.17 -8.76 -8.10
CA ILE A 467 -11.26 -8.82 -9.25
C ILE A 467 -11.67 -7.73 -10.23
N VAL A 468 -10.72 -7.01 -10.78
CA VAL A 468 -10.97 -5.96 -11.77
C VAL A 468 -10.10 -6.19 -12.99
N VAL A 469 -10.75 -6.26 -14.16
CA VAL A 469 -10.12 -6.38 -15.47
C VAL A 469 -10.48 -5.16 -16.30
N ALA A 470 -9.56 -4.61 -17.04
CA ALA A 470 -9.79 -3.45 -17.88
C ALA A 470 -9.16 -3.63 -19.26
N GLY A 471 -9.69 -2.93 -20.24
CA GLY A 471 -9.16 -2.95 -21.59
C GLY A 471 -9.74 -1.85 -22.45
N LYS A 472 -9.29 -1.79 -23.70
CA LYS A 472 -9.87 -0.93 -24.73
C LYS A 472 -10.93 -1.69 -25.50
N VAL A 473 -11.96 -0.98 -25.94
CA VAL A 473 -13.05 -1.55 -26.74
C VAL A 473 -13.32 -0.69 -27.99
N ASP A 474 -13.56 -1.34 -29.11
CA ASP A 474 -13.97 -0.67 -30.34
C ASP A 474 -15.47 -0.36 -30.29
N THR A 475 -15.80 0.86 -29.85
CA THR A 475 -17.19 1.30 -29.71
C THR A 475 -17.87 1.71 -31.01
N GLU A 476 -17.12 1.89 -32.12
CA GLU A 476 -17.70 2.31 -33.41
C GLU A 476 -18.40 1.17 -34.12
N ASN A 477 -17.91 -0.05 -33.94
CA ASN A 477 -18.40 -1.24 -34.66
C ASN A 477 -19.14 -2.24 -33.75
N LEU A 478 -19.28 -1.94 -32.45
CA LEU A 478 -19.83 -2.86 -31.46
C LEU A 478 -21.06 -2.25 -30.77
N GLN A 479 -22.17 -2.98 -30.77
CA GLN A 479 -23.37 -2.60 -30.01
C GLN A 479 -23.33 -3.14 -28.58
N HIS A 480 -22.84 -4.36 -28.40
CA HIS A 480 -22.77 -5.05 -27.13
C HIS A 480 -21.41 -5.70 -26.93
N LEU A 481 -20.86 -5.59 -25.75
CA LEU A 481 -19.67 -6.35 -25.34
C LEU A 481 -20.11 -7.54 -24.48
N GLU A 482 -19.70 -8.73 -24.91
CA GLU A 482 -19.90 -9.98 -24.19
C GLU A 482 -18.63 -10.32 -23.40
N SER A 483 -18.81 -10.86 -22.22
CA SER A 483 -17.74 -11.42 -21.39
C SER A 483 -18.16 -12.78 -20.85
N ILE A 484 -17.27 -13.76 -20.94
CA ILE A 484 -17.45 -15.09 -20.37
C ILE A 484 -16.37 -15.30 -19.31
N VAL A 485 -16.79 -15.48 -18.06
CA VAL A 485 -15.90 -15.81 -16.94
C VAL A 485 -16.04 -17.27 -16.60
N THR A 486 -14.96 -18.02 -16.68
CA THR A 486 -14.90 -19.43 -16.26
C THR A 486 -14.12 -19.56 -14.97
N ALA A 487 -14.56 -20.40 -14.04
CA ALA A 487 -13.90 -20.60 -12.75
C ALA A 487 -14.30 -21.96 -12.13
N THR A 488 -13.42 -22.51 -11.30
CA THR A 488 -13.70 -23.69 -10.49
C THR A 488 -14.23 -23.26 -9.12
N ALA A 489 -15.44 -23.68 -8.77
CA ALA A 489 -16.07 -23.53 -7.45
C ALA A 489 -15.98 -24.84 -6.63
N ALA A 490 -16.51 -24.85 -5.42
CA ALA A 490 -16.47 -26.01 -4.52
C ALA A 490 -17.08 -27.28 -5.14
N ASN A 491 -18.21 -27.14 -5.84
CA ASN A 491 -19.01 -28.26 -6.32
C ASN A 491 -19.13 -28.34 -7.85
N ALA A 492 -18.64 -27.36 -8.61
CA ALA A 492 -18.81 -27.29 -10.05
C ALA A 492 -17.79 -26.36 -10.74
N GLU A 493 -17.57 -26.59 -12.01
CA GLU A 493 -17.01 -25.58 -12.93
C GLU A 493 -18.13 -24.59 -13.27
N LEU A 494 -17.86 -23.30 -13.12
CA LEU A 494 -18.80 -22.22 -13.40
C LEU A 494 -18.48 -21.57 -14.74
N VAL A 495 -19.51 -21.27 -15.50
CA VAL A 495 -19.46 -20.41 -16.69
C VAL A 495 -20.46 -19.28 -16.46
N MET A 496 -19.98 -18.07 -16.38
CA MET A 496 -20.77 -16.89 -16.07
C MET A 496 -20.65 -15.89 -17.23
N GLU A 497 -21.79 -15.54 -17.78
CA GLU A 497 -21.88 -14.64 -18.96
C GLU A 497 -22.35 -13.26 -18.51
N THR A 498 -21.80 -12.24 -19.13
CA THR A 498 -22.23 -10.85 -18.98
C THR A 498 -22.27 -10.21 -20.36
N LEU A 499 -23.40 -9.60 -20.69
CA LEU A 499 -23.61 -8.84 -21.91
C LEU A 499 -23.98 -7.41 -21.54
N ARG A 500 -23.29 -6.42 -22.09
CA ARG A 500 -23.58 -4.98 -21.83
C ARG A 500 -23.61 -4.19 -23.12
N ASP A 501 -24.60 -3.29 -23.19
CA ASP A 501 -24.71 -2.30 -24.24
C ASP A 501 -23.58 -1.27 -24.10
N VAL A 502 -22.90 -0.96 -25.22
CA VAL A 502 -21.76 -0.06 -25.25
C VAL A 502 -22.13 1.38 -24.87
N GLU A 503 -23.37 1.80 -25.12
CA GLU A 503 -23.86 3.15 -24.82
C GLU A 503 -24.63 3.27 -23.49
N GLU A 504 -24.79 2.18 -22.74
CA GLU A 504 -25.66 2.14 -21.55
C GLU A 504 -25.30 3.20 -20.50
N LEU A 505 -24.01 3.45 -20.27
CA LEU A 505 -23.54 4.43 -19.29
C LEU A 505 -23.56 5.89 -19.78
N ASP A 506 -23.60 6.11 -21.08
CA ASP A 506 -23.47 7.44 -21.68
C ASP A 506 -24.50 8.43 -21.12
N GLY A 507 -25.77 7.99 -21.05
CA GLY A 507 -26.85 8.81 -20.54
C GLY A 507 -26.72 9.17 -19.06
N PHE A 508 -26.10 8.31 -18.25
CA PHE A 508 -25.91 8.54 -16.82
C PHE A 508 -24.67 9.41 -16.56
N MET A 509 -23.53 9.05 -17.16
CA MET A 509 -22.25 9.74 -16.93
C MET A 509 -22.21 11.14 -17.52
N LYS A 510 -22.72 11.33 -18.76
CA LYS A 510 -22.73 12.64 -19.42
C LYS A 510 -23.66 13.67 -18.76
N LYS A 511 -24.68 13.23 -18.01
CA LYS A 511 -25.60 14.12 -17.28
C LYS A 511 -25.07 14.54 -15.91
N ASP A 512 -24.10 13.82 -15.35
CA ASP A 512 -23.55 14.14 -14.04
C ASP A 512 -22.29 15.00 -14.16
N ARG A 513 -22.40 16.26 -13.75
CA ARG A 513 -21.28 17.22 -13.79
C ARG A 513 -20.11 16.88 -12.86
N TYR A 514 -20.31 15.97 -11.91
CA TYR A 514 -19.28 15.54 -10.94
C TYR A 514 -18.63 14.22 -11.31
N ALA A 515 -19.26 13.40 -12.18
CA ALA A 515 -18.68 12.18 -12.66
C ALA A 515 -17.37 12.48 -13.41
N ASP A 516 -16.34 11.67 -13.17
CA ASP A 516 -15.09 11.79 -13.91
C ASP A 516 -15.29 11.24 -15.33
N PRO A 517 -15.20 12.07 -16.38
CA PRO A 517 -15.46 11.62 -17.74
C PRO A 517 -14.39 10.66 -18.28
N ASP A 518 -13.25 10.55 -17.60
CA ASP A 518 -12.11 9.73 -17.99
C ASP A 518 -11.88 8.54 -17.04
N PHE A 519 -12.85 8.21 -16.19
CA PHE A 519 -12.66 7.22 -15.12
C PHE A 519 -12.22 5.84 -15.67
N THR A 520 -12.81 5.37 -16.75
CA THR A 520 -12.47 4.08 -17.37
C THR A 520 -11.03 4.07 -17.91
N ARG A 521 -10.63 5.12 -18.63
CA ARG A 521 -9.27 5.29 -19.13
C ARG A 521 -8.25 5.36 -17.97
N LYS A 522 -8.57 6.09 -16.91
CA LYS A 522 -7.70 6.22 -15.73
C LYS A 522 -7.57 4.90 -14.98
N LEU A 523 -8.66 4.17 -14.79
CA LEU A 523 -8.62 2.83 -14.16
C LEU A 523 -7.81 1.84 -14.99
N TRP A 524 -8.02 1.83 -16.31
CA TRP A 524 -7.22 1.00 -17.22
C TRP A 524 -5.72 1.34 -17.13
N ALA A 525 -5.37 2.62 -17.19
CA ALA A 525 -3.98 3.07 -17.08
C ALA A 525 -3.36 2.71 -15.71
N TYR A 526 -4.13 2.89 -14.62
CA TYR A 526 -3.74 2.50 -13.26
C TYR A 526 -3.42 1.00 -13.17
N LEU A 527 -4.32 0.16 -13.64
CA LEU A 527 -4.16 -1.30 -13.61
C LEU A 527 -2.98 -1.74 -14.48
N THR A 528 -2.85 -1.19 -15.69
CA THR A 528 -1.77 -1.50 -16.63
C THR A 528 -0.40 -1.12 -16.07
N VAL A 529 -0.26 0.08 -15.47
CA VAL A 529 1.00 0.52 -14.86
C VAL A 529 1.38 -0.37 -13.68
N ASN A 530 0.42 -0.71 -12.80
CA ASN A 530 0.69 -1.60 -11.67
C ASN A 530 1.08 -3.01 -12.12
N GLN A 531 0.44 -3.54 -13.16
CA GLN A 531 0.81 -4.82 -13.75
C GLN A 531 2.23 -4.79 -14.33
N MET A 532 2.57 -3.76 -15.12
CA MET A 532 3.91 -3.61 -15.67
C MET A 532 4.99 -3.42 -14.58
N LEU A 533 4.68 -2.75 -13.48
CA LEU A 533 5.59 -2.62 -12.33
C LEU A 533 5.86 -3.99 -11.69
N ALA A 534 4.84 -4.83 -11.54
CA ALA A 534 4.98 -6.20 -11.04
C ALA A 534 5.81 -7.06 -12.01
N GLU A 535 5.47 -7.07 -13.30
CA GLU A 535 6.19 -7.79 -14.35
C GLU A 535 7.67 -7.39 -14.45
N ARG A 536 7.95 -6.09 -14.30
CA ARG A 536 9.33 -5.59 -14.28
C ARG A 536 10.14 -6.17 -13.12
N ASN A 537 9.52 -6.36 -11.96
CA ASN A 537 10.20 -6.91 -10.79
C ASN A 537 10.58 -8.38 -10.99
N THR A 538 9.77 -9.13 -11.74
CA THR A 538 9.96 -10.55 -12.02
C THR A 538 10.72 -10.82 -13.34
N ALA A 539 10.98 -9.79 -14.14
CA ALA A 539 11.61 -9.91 -15.46
C ALA A 539 12.97 -10.63 -15.39
N PRO A 540 13.17 -11.74 -16.12
CA PRO A 540 14.35 -12.60 -16.01
C PRO A 540 15.62 -11.98 -16.60
N THR A 541 15.48 -11.03 -17.55
CA THR A 541 16.62 -10.42 -18.23
C THR A 541 16.66 -8.90 -18.10
N ALA A 542 17.88 -8.34 -18.10
CA ALA A 542 18.08 -6.89 -18.06
C ALA A 542 17.48 -6.17 -19.29
N ALA A 543 17.44 -6.84 -20.44
CA ALA A 543 16.85 -6.30 -21.67
C ALA A 543 15.34 -6.16 -21.54
N LEU A 544 14.65 -7.21 -21.10
CA LEU A 544 13.20 -7.18 -20.85
C LEU A 544 12.85 -6.14 -19.78
N LYS A 545 13.62 -6.09 -18.69
CA LYS A 545 13.45 -5.10 -17.63
C LYS A 545 13.55 -3.65 -18.13
N ARG A 546 14.47 -3.38 -19.06
CA ARG A 546 14.59 -2.06 -19.71
C ARG A 546 13.41 -1.75 -20.62
N ASN A 547 12.93 -2.71 -21.39
CA ASN A 547 11.78 -2.53 -22.27
C ASN A 547 10.51 -2.23 -21.47
N ILE A 548 10.23 -3.01 -20.43
CA ILE A 548 9.09 -2.75 -19.53
C ILE A 548 9.23 -1.37 -18.88
N THR A 549 10.44 -0.97 -18.44
CA THR A 549 10.67 0.36 -17.88
C THR A 549 10.33 1.49 -18.86
N LYS A 550 10.66 1.32 -20.16
CA LYS A 550 10.28 2.29 -21.21
C LYS A 550 8.76 2.37 -21.36
N SER A 551 8.08 1.24 -21.38
CA SER A 551 6.62 1.20 -21.48
C SER A 551 5.94 1.87 -20.27
N ILE A 552 6.44 1.61 -19.04
CA ILE A 552 5.95 2.27 -17.83
C ILE A 552 6.16 3.80 -17.93
N LEU A 553 7.35 4.22 -18.37
CA LEU A 553 7.65 5.65 -18.51
C LEU A 553 6.72 6.33 -19.53
N GLN A 554 6.51 5.71 -20.70
CA GLN A 554 5.60 6.23 -21.71
C GLN A 554 4.17 6.35 -21.16
N MET A 555 3.63 5.28 -20.57
CA MET A 555 2.30 5.29 -19.94
C MET A 555 2.17 6.34 -18.84
N SER A 556 3.23 6.50 -18.02
CA SER A 556 3.26 7.51 -16.95
C SER A 556 3.16 8.94 -17.50
N LEU A 557 3.83 9.22 -18.61
CA LEU A 557 3.82 10.55 -19.23
C LEU A 557 2.49 10.80 -19.98
N ASP A 558 1.96 9.82 -20.70
CA ASP A 558 0.73 9.93 -21.49
C ASP A 558 -0.52 10.07 -20.60
N HIS A 559 -0.52 9.45 -19.42
CA HIS A 559 -1.64 9.44 -18.50
C HIS A 559 -1.43 10.28 -17.23
N HIS A 560 -0.34 11.05 -17.17
CA HIS A 560 0.00 11.93 -16.03
C HIS A 560 0.07 11.18 -14.68
N ILE A 561 0.72 10.02 -14.67
CA ILE A 561 0.86 9.16 -13.49
C ILE A 561 2.29 9.28 -12.94
N VAL A 562 2.44 9.64 -11.67
CA VAL A 562 3.75 9.62 -10.99
C VAL A 562 4.10 8.19 -10.61
N THR A 563 5.23 7.70 -11.11
CA THR A 563 5.76 6.35 -10.88
C THR A 563 7.18 6.41 -10.31
N PRO A 564 7.79 5.29 -9.90
CA PRO A 564 9.20 5.28 -9.48
C PRO A 564 10.20 5.79 -10.53
N PHE A 565 9.79 5.93 -11.81
CA PHE A 565 10.64 6.38 -12.92
C PHE A 565 10.39 7.82 -13.35
N THR A 566 9.35 8.44 -12.81
CA THR A 566 8.99 9.83 -13.05
C THR A 566 9.17 10.67 -11.80
N ALA A 567 9.21 11.99 -11.95
CA ALA A 567 9.18 12.96 -10.87
C ALA A 567 8.37 14.19 -11.30
N MET A 568 7.83 14.93 -10.34
CA MET A 568 7.16 16.19 -10.63
C MET A 568 8.16 17.35 -10.52
N LEU A 569 8.22 18.14 -11.56
CA LEU A 569 8.93 19.41 -11.59
C LEU A 569 7.90 20.54 -11.46
N ILE A 570 8.02 21.35 -10.42
CA ILE A 570 7.09 22.42 -10.11
C ILE A 570 7.78 23.73 -10.55
N GLU A 571 7.20 24.43 -11.51
CA GLU A 571 7.79 25.62 -12.12
C GLU A 571 6.76 26.75 -12.24
N ASN A 572 7.23 28.01 -12.12
CA ASN A 572 6.41 29.17 -12.44
C ASN A 572 6.33 29.39 -13.97
N ALA A 573 5.43 30.27 -14.42
CA ALA A 573 5.23 30.55 -15.85
C ALA A 573 6.49 31.04 -16.55
N GLU A 574 7.34 31.77 -15.85
CA GLU A 574 8.59 32.33 -16.36
C GLU A 574 9.77 31.35 -16.29
N LYS A 575 9.58 30.19 -15.66
CA LYS A 575 10.62 29.16 -15.39
C LYS A 575 11.83 29.70 -14.63
N ASP A 576 11.62 30.76 -13.87
CA ASP A 576 12.65 31.39 -13.07
C ASP A 576 12.91 30.69 -11.75
N GLU A 577 11.91 30.02 -11.22
CA GLU A 577 12.00 29.23 -9.99
C GLU A 577 11.50 27.81 -10.22
N ILE A 578 12.25 26.82 -9.75
CA ILE A 578 11.98 25.40 -9.96
C ILE A 578 12.10 24.64 -8.64
N MET A 579 11.10 23.84 -8.33
CA MET A 579 11.12 22.86 -7.24
C MET A 579 11.02 21.45 -7.81
N LEU A 580 11.63 20.48 -7.15
CA LEU A 580 11.58 19.07 -7.54
C LEU A 580 10.82 18.25 -6.49
N ALA A 581 9.75 17.56 -6.91
CA ALA A 581 9.09 16.53 -6.12
C ALA A 581 9.59 15.15 -6.59
N ASP A 582 10.41 14.51 -5.78
CA ASP A 582 11.01 13.21 -6.08
C ASP A 582 11.00 12.32 -4.83
N GLN A 583 10.85 11.03 -5.03
CA GLN A 583 11.03 10.06 -3.95
C GLN A 583 12.50 10.03 -3.53
N PRO A 584 12.83 10.18 -2.24
CA PRO A 584 14.19 10.00 -1.79
C PRO A 584 14.67 8.59 -2.15
N LYS A 585 15.91 8.47 -2.58
CA LYS A 585 16.54 7.15 -2.72
C LYS A 585 16.52 6.50 -1.34
N ASP A 586 15.99 5.28 -1.25
CA ASP A 586 16.16 4.46 -0.06
C ASP A 586 17.66 4.38 0.26
N PRO A 587 18.12 4.89 1.41
CA PRO A 587 19.53 4.86 1.76
C PRO A 587 20.07 3.41 1.87
N ARG A 588 19.20 2.41 2.00
CA ARG A 588 19.55 0.98 2.03
C ARG A 588 19.79 0.36 0.63
N ARG A 589 19.46 1.07 -0.46
CA ARG A 589 19.71 0.63 -1.85
C ARG A 589 21.05 1.09 -2.43
N GLY A 590 22.05 1.33 -1.60
CA GLY A 590 23.43 1.54 -2.06
C GLY A 590 23.97 0.27 -2.72
N CYS A 591 24.50 0.39 -3.95
CA CYS A 591 25.03 -0.72 -4.75
C CYS A 591 26.29 -1.40 -4.20
N CYS A 592 26.74 -1.11 -2.98
CA CYS A 592 27.88 -1.78 -2.35
C CYS A 592 27.73 -1.80 -0.83
N PRO A 593 27.68 -2.95 -0.18
CA PRO A 593 27.95 -3.03 1.25
C PRO A 593 29.47 -2.83 1.44
N GLY A 594 29.87 -1.70 2.01
CA GLY A 594 31.24 -1.52 2.49
C GLY A 594 32.08 -0.42 1.87
N THR A 595 31.54 0.78 1.69
CA THR A 595 32.38 1.99 1.65
C THR A 595 31.69 3.10 2.43
N LEU A 596 32.11 3.28 3.66
CA LEU A 596 31.96 4.56 4.38
C LEU A 596 32.69 5.62 3.55
N GLY A 597 31.95 6.27 2.66
CA GLY A 597 32.48 7.38 1.87
C GLY A 597 32.67 8.59 2.76
N LEU A 598 33.92 8.89 3.04
CA LEU A 598 34.36 10.19 3.50
C LEU A 598 33.88 11.25 2.49
N THR A 599 32.98 12.12 2.91
CA THR A 599 32.62 13.32 2.15
C THR A 599 33.75 14.33 2.26
N PRO A 600 34.27 14.88 1.14
CA PRO A 600 35.17 16.02 1.20
C PRO A 600 34.39 17.31 1.47
N ASN A 601 34.77 17.98 2.55
CA ASN A 601 34.62 19.42 2.84
C ASN A 601 33.28 20.11 2.55
N ALA A 602 32.45 20.18 3.60
CA ALA A 602 31.48 21.28 3.75
C ALA A 602 32.12 22.38 4.61
N PRO A 603 31.95 23.68 4.28
CA PRO A 603 32.53 24.76 5.07
C PRO A 603 31.87 24.87 6.45
N ASN A 604 32.73 25.01 7.42
CA ASN A 604 32.46 25.18 8.84
C ASN A 604 31.61 26.46 9.08
N ASN A 605 30.33 26.27 9.47
CA ASN A 605 29.54 27.30 10.11
C ASN A 605 29.14 26.86 11.50
N ASN A 606 30.02 27.18 12.44
CA ASN A 606 29.82 27.08 13.87
C ASN A 606 28.71 28.05 14.33
N LYS A 607 27.53 27.55 14.69
CA LYS A 607 26.62 28.21 15.66
C LYS A 607 25.80 27.18 16.42
N GLY A 608 26.15 26.99 17.68
CA GLY A 608 25.23 26.64 18.78
C GLY A 608 24.73 25.22 18.86
N ILE A 609 25.55 24.29 19.38
CA ILE A 609 25.07 23.00 19.90
C ILE A 609 24.57 23.23 21.33
N PRO A 610 23.35 22.81 21.69
CA PRO A 610 22.85 22.92 23.06
C PRO A 610 23.65 22.04 24.05
N ALA A 611 23.84 22.53 25.25
CA ALA A 611 24.72 21.96 26.29
C ALA A 611 24.34 20.55 26.80
N TRP A 612 23.20 19.98 26.41
CA TRP A 612 22.78 18.63 26.79
C TRP A 612 23.24 17.52 25.82
N ALA A 613 23.91 17.87 24.72
CA ALA A 613 24.41 16.90 23.74
C ALA A 613 25.84 16.36 24.04
N ASN A 614 26.44 16.78 25.14
CA ASN A 614 27.73 16.29 25.60
C ASN A 614 27.57 15.20 26.66
N VAL A 615 27.24 13.98 26.25
CA VAL A 615 27.49 12.79 27.05
C VAL A 615 28.72 12.12 26.47
N THR A 616 29.84 12.30 27.17
CA THR A 616 31.13 11.68 26.88
C THR A 616 31.02 10.16 26.97
N ALA A 617 31.29 9.50 25.87
CA ALA A 617 31.58 8.07 25.86
C ALA A 617 32.92 7.82 26.56
N VAL A 618 32.90 6.98 27.60
CA VAL A 618 34.09 6.51 28.27
C VAL A 618 34.84 5.57 27.32
N PRO A 619 36.14 5.75 27.09
CA PRO A 619 36.89 4.84 26.23
C PRO A 619 37.15 3.52 26.99
N VAL A 620 36.73 2.41 26.39
CA VAL A 620 37.12 1.05 26.82
C VAL A 620 38.56 0.81 26.37
N SER A 621 39.46 0.73 27.33
CA SER A 621 40.87 0.36 27.10
C SER A 621 41.00 -1.11 26.74
N PHE A 622 41.55 -1.39 25.60
CA PHE A 622 41.98 -2.73 25.18
C PHE A 622 43.14 -3.20 26.09
N MET A 623 42.97 -4.34 26.76
CA MET A 623 44.09 -5.13 27.31
C MET A 623 44.66 -6.03 26.20
N PRO A 624 46.00 -6.25 26.17
CA PRO A 624 46.62 -7.07 25.14
C PRO A 624 46.44 -8.56 25.42
N GLU A 625 46.18 -9.30 24.36
CA GLU A 625 46.14 -10.78 24.32
C GLU A 625 47.47 -11.39 24.78
N GLN A 626 47.41 -12.25 25.79
CA GLN A 626 48.50 -13.16 26.12
C GLN A 626 48.47 -14.38 25.19
N ARG A 627 49.52 -14.56 24.42
CA ARG A 627 49.79 -15.76 23.61
C ARG A 627 50.08 -16.95 24.51
N SER A 628 49.33 -18.04 24.34
CA SER A 628 49.65 -19.37 24.87
C SER A 628 50.63 -20.10 23.94
N PRO A 629 51.56 -20.90 24.46
CA PRO A 629 52.57 -21.61 23.65
C PRO A 629 51.99 -22.89 22.99
N PRO A 630 52.65 -23.43 21.96
CA PRO A 630 52.17 -24.56 21.19
C PRO A 630 52.35 -25.89 21.92
N VAL A 631 51.33 -26.73 21.91
CA VAL A 631 51.39 -28.11 22.40
C VAL A 631 51.79 -29.03 21.26
N SER A 632 52.84 -29.76 21.51
CA SER A 632 53.48 -30.77 20.66
C SER A 632 52.57 -32.00 20.44
N SER A 633 52.68 -32.53 19.24
CA SER A 633 52.17 -33.81 18.78
C SER A 633 52.56 -35.00 19.62
N LEU A 634 51.68 -35.89 19.98
CA LEU A 634 51.91 -37.28 20.31
C LEU A 634 50.89 -38.18 19.63
N SER A 635 51.40 -38.97 18.71
CA SER A 635 50.76 -40.12 18.09
C SER A 635 50.72 -41.29 19.09
N ILE A 636 49.58 -42.00 19.23
CA ILE A 636 49.50 -43.39 19.62
C ILE A 636 48.33 -44.10 18.96
N ASN A 637 48.66 -45.21 18.32
CA ASN A 637 47.86 -46.29 17.80
C ASN A 637 46.85 -46.89 18.81
N ARG A 638 45.65 -47.12 18.43
CA ARG A 638 44.95 -48.40 18.25
C ARG A 638 43.52 -48.17 17.81
#